data_af1cd31fc1afe58d2ce7822827e9e2c3
#
_entry.id   af1cd31fc1afe58d2ce7822827e9e2c3
#
_cell.length_a   1.000
_cell.length_b   1.000
_cell.length_c   1.000
_cell.angle_alpha   90.00
_cell.angle_beta   90.00
_cell.angle_gamma   90.00
#
_symmetry.space_group_name_H-M   'P 1'
#
loop_
_entity.id
_entity.type
_entity.pdbx_description
1 polymer ?
#
loop_
_entity_poly.entity_id
_entity_poly.type
_entity_poly.pdbx_seq_one_letter_code
_entity_poly.pdbx_strand_id
1 'polypeptide(L)'
;MAIIIMTLLRQFHFSTFIFLYYGLICLSQSRRLYQPRVFNQLSSSSSSSSSSSSSMKENAASIIQPNKRLVCYYTNWSQYRPKEGKYVPEDIDPFLCTHIIFSFGWMKSNKLTSFDSTDETLNNKKGTYERVIELKKKNPNLKILLAVGGWSFGTERFRTMASTRYNRQVFIFSALDYLRQRNFDGLDIDWEFPKGSDDKRNFVDLLKELRIAFESEAIEKSLPRLLLSVAVSAGAETIKSGYDVPGVANNVDFINIMSYDFHGKWEPKTGHNAPLYALSTETDWRKQLTMEYGVKMWEKLGASKDKIIVGLATYGRSFTLSSTGNNGFNAPTSGGGKAGEYTRESGFLAFYEICEMLKNGAKYIWDEEQKVPYAIQGDQWVGFDDERSIREKLRWIIDNGYGGAMVWTVDMDDFKGTCAEKKYPLISIMAEELMGXAKTKSKFDSIIQKAMIADQSTKVFVPSTDINMIIDKPKVVPTTPAIIKPMKNGNDTNARVVCYFTNWSHKRPGQGQFTPEHLDPFLCTHVIYAFANLNSEFKLIPSEPNDEIANGLYERVLSLKSKNPKLKILIAVGGWMMGPIPFRTLTESAYRQTLFTFNVVEFLRKRGFDGLDVCWEFPRGTEDKERYTKLLKELRETFDGEAKGSGKPRLLLSAAVPASFEAVNSGYDVPEVNKYLDFINIMTYDFHGDWEKNVAHNSPLFPIQAATDYQRKLTVDFSVNEWINKGASREKIVVGLPTYGRSFTLASPNLTDIGDPAIKGGNPGIYTKESGFLSFFEICDMLKMGATLVWDNEQMVPYAYLGDQWVGFDDPRSFKVKTQWLKQAGLSGIMIWSIDMDDFSGSCMGQKFPLINAAKNDLKGYYVENIDETIANTLSTKSENNKDEVKCDEADGHISYHKDKNDCTMYFMCEGTRRHHMPCPQNLVFNIKENVCDWPENVEECATALLGNGDNNGNDKST
;
A
#
# COMPACT_ATOMS: atom_id res chain seq x y z
N MET A 1 24.66 -16.09 -58.75
CA MET A 1 23.27 -15.51 -58.82
C MET A 1 22.21 -16.57 -58.42
N ALA A 2 22.28 -17.81 -58.90
CA ALA A 2 21.30 -18.86 -58.53
C ALA A 2 21.30 -19.25 -57.05
N ILE A 3 22.47 -19.24 -56.40
CA ILE A 3 22.60 -19.60 -54.97
C ILE A 3 22.01 -18.51 -54.06
N ILE A 4 22.05 -17.25 -54.46
CA ILE A 4 21.49 -16.13 -53.69
C ILE A 4 19.96 -16.13 -53.79
N ILE A 5 19.40 -16.48 -54.92
CA ILE A 5 17.95 -16.57 -55.13
C ILE A 5 17.34 -17.74 -54.36
N MET A 6 18.04 -18.86 -54.23
CA MET A 6 17.57 -20.04 -53.46
C MET A 6 17.59 -19.76 -51.94
N THR A 7 18.49 -18.92 -51.43
CA THR A 7 18.57 -18.57 -50.01
C THR A 7 17.46 -17.60 -49.63
N LEU A 8 17.12 -16.68 -50.53
CA LEU A 8 16.01 -15.73 -50.28
C LEU A 8 14.64 -16.41 -50.38
N LEU A 9 14.46 -17.39 -51.24
CA LEU A 9 13.20 -18.14 -51.34
C LEU A 9 12.97 -19.08 -50.14
N ARG A 10 14.04 -19.57 -49.51
CA ARG A 10 13.92 -20.38 -48.29
C ARG A 10 13.52 -19.53 -47.05
N GLN A 11 13.91 -18.26 -46.96
CA GLN A 11 13.52 -17.38 -45.87
C GLN A 11 12.04 -16.93 -45.96
N PHE A 12 11.54 -16.76 -47.19
CA PHE A 12 10.14 -16.35 -47.40
C PHE A 12 9.13 -17.46 -47.11
N HIS A 13 9.46 -18.70 -47.31
CA HIS A 13 8.56 -19.84 -47.03
C HIS A 13 8.48 -20.19 -45.54
N PHE A 14 9.51 -19.90 -44.76
CA PHE A 14 9.50 -20.22 -43.34
C PHE A 14 8.65 -19.25 -42.52
N SER A 15 8.62 -17.96 -42.89
CA SER A 15 7.81 -16.95 -42.21
C SER A 15 6.31 -17.16 -42.46
N THR A 16 5.93 -17.57 -43.67
CA THR A 16 4.50 -17.77 -44.00
C THR A 16 3.91 -19.01 -43.29
N PHE A 17 4.73 -20.05 -43.07
CA PHE A 17 4.31 -21.27 -42.38
C PHE A 17 4.11 -21.02 -40.87
N ILE A 18 4.90 -20.18 -40.28
CA ILE A 18 4.78 -19.83 -38.84
C ILE A 18 3.51 -19.02 -38.61
N PHE A 19 3.16 -18.05 -39.49
CA PHE A 19 1.93 -17.28 -39.37
C PHE A 19 0.68 -18.12 -39.57
N LEU A 20 0.71 -19.10 -40.46
CA LEU A 20 -0.41 -20.03 -40.67
C LEU A 20 -0.59 -21.03 -39.53
N TYR A 21 0.52 -21.45 -38.89
CA TYR A 21 0.48 -22.38 -37.76
C TYR A 21 -0.09 -21.72 -36.48
N TYR A 22 0.29 -20.48 -36.20
CA TYR A 22 -0.26 -19.72 -35.07
C TYR A 22 -1.71 -19.27 -35.31
N GLY A 23 -2.08 -18.94 -36.53
CA GLY A 23 -3.46 -18.60 -36.91
C GLY A 23 -4.44 -19.75 -36.73
N LEU A 24 -4.00 -20.98 -36.98
CA LEU A 24 -4.84 -22.18 -36.84
C LEU A 24 -4.99 -22.63 -35.39
N ILE A 25 -4.02 -22.33 -34.51
CA ILE A 25 -4.11 -22.65 -33.09
C ILE A 25 -5.08 -21.66 -32.38
N CYS A 26 -5.08 -20.39 -32.76
CA CYS A 26 -6.04 -19.41 -32.25
C CYS A 26 -7.48 -19.71 -32.65
N LEU A 27 -7.71 -20.29 -33.82
CA LEU A 27 -9.07 -20.64 -34.27
C LEU A 27 -9.63 -21.92 -33.66
N SER A 28 -8.78 -22.78 -33.11
CA SER A 28 -9.25 -24.04 -32.48
C SER A 28 -9.59 -23.90 -30.99
N GLN A 29 -9.15 -22.80 -30.33
CA GLN A 29 -9.47 -22.58 -28.92
C GLN A 29 -10.69 -21.69 -28.67
N SER A 30 -11.27 -21.07 -29.68
CA SER A 30 -12.39 -20.13 -29.53
C SER A 30 -13.80 -20.79 -29.64
N ARG A 31 -13.89 -22.11 -29.73
CA ARG A 31 -15.19 -22.81 -29.87
C ARG A 31 -15.65 -23.64 -28.65
N ARG A 32 -15.15 -23.38 -27.47
CA ARG A 32 -15.72 -24.05 -26.29
C ARG A 32 -15.86 -23.02 -25.14
N LEU A 33 -16.91 -22.24 -25.21
CA LEU A 33 -17.53 -21.61 -24.04
C LEU A 33 -18.70 -20.74 -24.49
N TYR A 34 -19.90 -21.26 -24.33
CA TYR A 34 -21.14 -20.55 -24.00
C TYR A 34 -22.36 -21.47 -24.26
N GLN A 35 -22.90 -22.02 -23.20
CA GLN A 35 -24.32 -22.38 -23.12
C GLN A 35 -24.83 -21.99 -21.72
N PRO A 36 -25.90 -21.23 -21.64
CA PRO A 36 -26.49 -20.86 -20.34
C PRO A 36 -27.37 -21.95 -19.80
N ARG A 37 -27.22 -22.30 -18.53
CA ARG A 37 -28.15 -23.18 -17.82
C ARG A 37 -29.30 -22.34 -17.27
N VAL A 38 -30.51 -22.73 -17.69
CA VAL A 38 -31.79 -22.19 -17.22
C VAL A 38 -32.18 -22.87 -15.89
N PHE A 39 -32.47 -22.06 -14.88
CA PHE A 39 -33.01 -22.53 -13.61
C PHE A 39 -34.51 -22.74 -13.77
N ASN A 40 -34.96 -23.97 -13.52
CA ASN A 40 -36.40 -24.27 -13.33
C ASN A 40 -36.68 -24.57 -11.86
N GLN A 41 -37.53 -23.74 -11.28
CA GLN A 41 -38.22 -24.02 -10.00
C GLN A 41 -39.26 -25.16 -10.19
N LEU A 42 -39.28 -26.06 -9.24
CA LEU A 42 -40.43 -26.94 -9.06
C LEU A 42 -40.90 -27.02 -7.62
N SER A 43 -42.15 -26.82 -7.46
CA SER A 43 -42.93 -26.70 -6.23
C SER A 43 -43.24 -28.04 -5.55
N SER A 44 -43.46 -27.93 -4.25
CA SER A 44 -43.85 -28.94 -3.28
C SER A 44 -45.11 -29.77 -3.60
N SER A 45 -45.11 -31.02 -3.21
CA SER A 45 -46.35 -31.70 -2.80
C SER A 45 -46.07 -32.80 -1.78
N SER A 46 -46.81 -32.74 -0.71
CA SER A 46 -46.85 -33.65 0.43
C SER A 46 -47.60 -34.94 0.17
N SER A 47 -47.12 -36.03 0.74
CA SER A 47 -48.06 -37.11 1.14
C SER A 47 -47.44 -38.04 2.18
N SER A 48 -48.22 -38.30 3.18
CA SER A 48 -48.02 -39.13 4.36
C SER A 48 -48.15 -40.62 4.08
N SER A 49 -47.41 -41.47 4.79
CA SER A 49 -47.95 -42.73 5.37
C SER A 49 -46.91 -43.48 6.23
N SER A 50 -47.29 -43.73 7.36
CA SER A 50 -47.24 -44.69 8.48
C SER A 50 -46.21 -45.83 8.52
N SER A 51 -45.50 -45.85 9.63
CA SER A 51 -45.15 -46.90 10.61
C SER A 51 -44.63 -48.27 10.21
N SER A 52 -43.44 -48.59 10.74
CA SER A 52 -43.23 -49.83 11.50
C SER A 52 -41.89 -49.79 12.25
N SER A 53 -41.97 -50.12 13.51
CA SER A 53 -40.89 -50.17 14.46
C SER A 53 -40.03 -51.44 14.34
N SER A 54 -38.72 -51.30 14.32
CA SER A 54 -37.82 -52.37 14.71
C SER A 54 -36.59 -51.80 15.36
N SER A 55 -36.34 -52.21 16.60
CA SER A 55 -35.23 -51.88 17.45
C SER A 55 -33.88 -52.32 16.86
N MET A 56 -32.99 -51.35 16.61
CA MET A 56 -31.57 -51.64 16.40
C MET A 56 -30.73 -50.88 17.44
N LYS A 57 -29.85 -51.60 18.07
CA LYS A 57 -28.86 -51.11 19.02
C LYS A 57 -28.05 -49.97 18.43
N GLU A 58 -28.05 -48.85 19.14
CA GLU A 58 -27.19 -47.70 18.81
C GLU A 58 -25.73 -48.07 19.04
N ASN A 59 -25.01 -48.24 17.94
CA ASN A 59 -23.57 -48.05 17.94
C ASN A 59 -23.35 -46.53 17.87
N ALA A 60 -22.87 -45.96 18.98
CA ALA A 60 -22.43 -44.58 19.00
C ALA A 60 -21.19 -44.44 18.06
N ALA A 61 -21.46 -44.25 16.77
CA ALA A 61 -20.43 -43.74 15.87
C ALA A 61 -20.06 -42.34 16.34
N SER A 62 -18.83 -42.16 16.70
CA SER A 62 -18.29 -40.83 17.02
C SER A 62 -18.64 -39.85 15.89
N ILE A 63 -19.44 -38.85 16.21
CA ILE A 63 -19.77 -37.77 15.26
C ILE A 63 -18.47 -37.03 14.97
N ILE A 64 -17.86 -37.32 13.84
CA ILE A 64 -16.74 -36.53 13.32
C ILE A 64 -17.28 -35.12 13.10
N GLN A 65 -16.81 -34.16 13.86
CA GLN A 65 -17.14 -32.74 13.68
C GLN A 65 -16.35 -32.23 12.44
N PRO A 66 -16.96 -32.16 11.25
CA PRO A 66 -16.23 -31.68 10.09
C PRO A 66 -15.91 -30.20 10.25
N ASN A 67 -14.68 -29.80 9.94
CA ASN A 67 -14.19 -28.42 9.80
C ASN A 67 -13.77 -27.70 11.09
N LYS A 68 -13.53 -28.38 12.22
CA LYS A 68 -12.87 -27.75 13.39
C LYS A 68 -11.39 -27.55 13.09
N ARG A 69 -10.85 -26.39 13.53
CA ARG A 69 -9.43 -26.06 13.38
C ARG A 69 -8.67 -26.31 14.68
N LEU A 70 -7.48 -26.89 14.56
CA LEU A 70 -6.48 -26.90 15.62
C LEU A 70 -5.28 -26.12 15.09
N VAL A 71 -5.10 -24.91 15.61
CA VAL A 71 -4.11 -23.91 15.15
C VAL A 71 -2.98 -23.87 16.16
N CYS A 72 -1.76 -24.23 15.74
CA CYS A 72 -0.64 -24.36 16.66
C CYS A 72 0.48 -23.38 16.29
N TYR A 73 0.84 -22.52 17.25
CA TYR A 73 1.97 -21.59 17.08
C TYR A 73 3.30 -22.31 17.32
N TYR A 74 4.24 -22.13 16.41
CA TYR A 74 5.64 -22.56 16.50
C TYR A 74 6.51 -21.33 16.68
N THR A 75 7.38 -21.32 17.69
CA THR A 75 8.29 -20.21 17.99
C THR A 75 9.70 -20.51 17.47
N ASN A 76 10.26 -19.64 16.61
CA ASN A 76 11.58 -19.87 16.01
C ASN A 76 12.72 -19.77 17.04
N TRP A 77 12.51 -19.07 18.15
CA TRP A 77 13.52 -18.95 19.24
C TRP A 77 13.64 -20.22 20.11
N SER A 78 12.70 -21.15 20.02
CA SER A 78 12.74 -22.41 20.74
C SER A 78 13.98 -23.27 20.37
N GLN A 79 14.55 -23.02 19.16
CA GLN A 79 15.81 -23.67 18.75
C GLN A 79 17.01 -23.30 19.64
N TYR A 80 16.93 -22.22 20.40
CA TYR A 80 18.01 -21.72 21.26
C TYR A 80 17.90 -22.16 22.72
N ARG A 81 16.82 -22.87 23.10
CA ARG A 81 16.69 -23.41 24.44
C ARG A 81 17.77 -24.45 24.69
N PRO A 82 18.25 -24.54 25.94
CA PRO A 82 19.31 -25.51 26.26
C PRO A 82 18.78 -26.95 26.33
N LYS A 83 19.66 -27.89 26.10
CA LYS A 83 19.45 -29.33 26.37
C LYS A 83 18.12 -29.85 25.76
N GLU A 84 17.32 -30.51 26.64
CA GLU A 84 16.05 -31.16 26.24
C GLU A 84 14.93 -30.17 25.90
N GLY A 85 15.11 -28.88 26.24
CA GLY A 85 14.17 -27.83 25.88
C GLY A 85 14.30 -27.34 24.43
N LYS A 86 15.39 -27.69 23.76
CA LYS A 86 15.62 -27.29 22.33
C LYS A 86 14.57 -27.94 21.44
N TYR A 87 13.92 -27.08 20.62
CA TYR A 87 12.86 -27.49 19.70
C TYR A 87 13.13 -26.92 18.32
N VAL A 88 13.05 -27.77 17.31
CA VAL A 88 13.35 -27.40 15.90
C VAL A 88 12.21 -27.89 14.99
N PRO A 89 12.11 -27.40 13.72
CA PRO A 89 11.02 -27.81 12.82
C PRO A 89 10.85 -29.32 12.68
N GLU A 90 11.93 -30.10 12.78
CA GLU A 90 11.91 -31.56 12.65
C GLU A 90 11.21 -32.25 13.83
N ASP A 91 11.05 -31.56 14.96
CA ASP A 91 10.31 -32.09 16.14
C ASP A 91 8.78 -31.98 15.92
N ILE A 92 8.30 -31.10 15.01
CA ILE A 92 6.87 -30.91 14.76
C ILE A 92 6.29 -32.17 14.10
N ASP A 93 5.23 -32.73 14.71
CA ASP A 93 4.43 -33.79 14.10
C ASP A 93 3.48 -33.14 13.07
N PRO A 94 3.66 -33.39 11.76
CA PRO A 94 2.85 -32.76 10.70
C PRO A 94 1.37 -33.13 10.72
N PHE A 95 0.97 -34.14 11.50
CA PHE A 95 -0.43 -34.63 11.57
C PHE A 95 -1.13 -34.17 12.85
N LEU A 96 -0.42 -33.47 13.75
CA LEU A 96 -0.95 -33.07 15.05
C LEU A 96 -1.96 -31.90 14.93
N CYS A 97 -1.66 -30.92 14.09
CA CYS A 97 -2.44 -29.68 13.95
C CYS A 97 -2.95 -29.51 12.51
N THR A 98 -4.06 -28.80 12.33
CA THR A 98 -4.58 -28.45 11.00
C THR A 98 -3.79 -27.27 10.40
N HIS A 99 -3.34 -26.37 11.27
CA HIS A 99 -2.61 -25.15 10.89
C HIS A 99 -1.40 -24.99 11.81
N ILE A 100 -0.25 -24.66 11.25
CA ILE A 100 0.93 -24.19 11.99
C ILE A 100 1.08 -22.69 11.68
N ILE A 101 1.26 -21.88 12.72
CA ILE A 101 1.60 -20.46 12.57
C ILE A 101 3.02 -20.25 13.05
N PHE A 102 3.90 -19.87 12.14
CA PHE A 102 5.31 -19.61 12.42
C PHE A 102 5.46 -18.23 13.09
N SER A 103 6.01 -18.19 14.30
CA SER A 103 6.23 -16.96 15.09
C SER A 103 7.73 -16.68 15.24
N PHE A 104 8.23 -15.54 14.78
CA PHE A 104 7.55 -14.46 14.07
C PHE A 104 8.38 -13.99 12.90
N GLY A 105 7.74 -13.56 11.84
CA GLY A 105 8.33 -12.64 10.88
C GLY A 105 8.49 -11.25 11.52
N TRP A 106 9.09 -10.34 10.78
CA TRP A 106 9.39 -8.99 11.27
C TRP A 106 8.95 -7.95 10.23
N MET A 107 9.12 -6.68 10.57
CA MET A 107 8.83 -5.58 9.64
C MET A 107 9.96 -4.56 9.71
N LYS A 108 10.49 -4.19 8.53
CA LYS A 108 11.51 -3.14 8.39
C LYS A 108 11.08 -2.20 7.26
N SER A 109 11.02 -0.92 7.53
CA SER A 109 10.56 0.11 6.57
C SER A 109 9.19 -0.25 5.96
N ASN A 110 8.27 -0.71 6.81
CA ASN A 110 6.92 -1.16 6.47
C ASN A 110 6.87 -2.39 5.55
N LYS A 111 7.99 -3.10 5.34
CA LYS A 111 8.05 -4.32 4.52
C LYS A 111 8.22 -5.54 5.41
N LEU A 112 7.52 -6.63 5.07
CA LEU A 112 7.67 -7.92 5.76
C LEU A 112 9.08 -8.48 5.51
N THR A 113 9.71 -8.98 6.57
CA THR A 113 11.05 -9.56 6.54
C THR A 113 11.20 -10.62 7.62
N SER A 114 12.31 -11.35 7.66
CA SER A 114 12.65 -12.25 8.78
C SER A 114 13.19 -11.44 9.96
N PHE A 115 12.93 -11.93 11.16
CA PHE A 115 13.56 -11.44 12.39
C PHE A 115 14.93 -12.08 12.57
N ASP A 116 14.99 -13.41 12.52
CA ASP A 116 16.19 -14.20 12.74
C ASP A 116 16.82 -14.57 11.39
N SER A 117 18.12 -14.36 11.24
CA SER A 117 18.86 -14.69 10.01
C SER A 117 18.80 -16.19 9.69
N THR A 118 18.61 -17.06 10.70
CA THR A 118 18.48 -18.50 10.50
C THR A 118 17.15 -18.91 9.88
N ASP A 119 16.18 -18.00 9.79
CA ASP A 119 14.90 -18.28 9.15
C ASP A 119 15.05 -18.43 7.63
N GLU A 120 15.98 -17.69 7.03
CA GLU A 120 16.20 -17.68 5.57
C GLU A 120 17.20 -18.78 5.14
N THR A 121 16.96 -19.38 3.98
CA THR A 121 17.88 -20.32 3.35
C THR A 121 19.04 -19.52 2.72
N LEU A 122 20.25 -19.75 3.21
CA LEU A 122 21.45 -19.04 2.77
C LEU A 122 22.61 -20.02 2.56
N ASN A 123 23.39 -19.83 1.51
CA ASN A 123 24.60 -20.59 1.23
C ASN A 123 24.35 -22.12 1.23
N ASN A 124 23.25 -22.56 0.64
CA ASN A 124 22.80 -23.95 0.54
C ASN A 124 22.46 -24.60 1.91
N LYS A 125 22.33 -23.80 2.97
CA LYS A 125 21.84 -24.24 4.28
C LYS A 125 20.38 -23.81 4.44
N LYS A 126 19.49 -24.80 4.61
CA LYS A 126 18.05 -24.56 4.76
C LYS A 126 17.75 -23.78 6.03
N GLY A 127 17.02 -22.69 5.87
CA GLY A 127 16.49 -21.90 6.99
C GLY A 127 15.29 -22.57 7.65
N THR A 128 14.89 -22.05 8.81
CA THR A 128 13.73 -22.58 9.54
C THR A 128 12.43 -22.47 8.76
N TYR A 129 12.25 -21.44 7.91
CA TYR A 129 11.08 -21.30 7.02
C TYR A 129 10.97 -22.52 6.09
N GLU A 130 12.04 -22.83 5.35
CA GLU A 130 12.05 -23.95 4.39
C GLU A 130 11.79 -25.28 5.12
N ARG A 131 12.42 -25.47 6.29
CA ARG A 131 12.30 -26.68 7.09
C ARG A 131 10.88 -26.91 7.61
N VAL A 132 10.19 -25.83 8.06
CA VAL A 132 8.78 -25.92 8.48
C VAL A 132 7.87 -26.20 7.26
N ILE A 133 8.09 -25.52 6.15
CA ILE A 133 7.29 -25.71 4.91
C ILE A 133 7.43 -27.17 4.39
N GLU A 134 8.59 -27.79 4.59
CA GLU A 134 8.80 -29.21 4.18
C GLU A 134 7.86 -30.19 4.89
N LEU A 135 7.27 -29.83 6.03
CA LEU A 135 6.24 -30.66 6.68
C LEU A 135 5.04 -30.94 5.75
N LYS A 136 4.75 -30.02 4.81
CA LYS A 136 3.69 -30.19 3.82
C LYS A 136 3.97 -31.34 2.82
N LYS A 137 5.24 -31.77 2.68
CA LYS A 137 5.58 -32.96 1.89
C LYS A 137 5.05 -34.24 2.56
N LYS A 138 4.99 -34.25 3.90
CA LYS A 138 4.44 -35.38 4.69
C LYS A 138 2.92 -35.28 4.81
N ASN A 139 2.39 -34.06 5.02
CA ASN A 139 0.95 -33.80 5.13
C ASN A 139 0.55 -32.65 4.20
N PRO A 140 0.11 -32.94 2.96
CA PRO A 140 -0.30 -31.90 2.00
C PRO A 140 -1.51 -31.06 2.45
N ASN A 141 -2.29 -31.53 3.42
CA ASN A 141 -3.46 -30.80 3.94
C ASN A 141 -3.06 -29.75 5.00
N LEU A 142 -1.85 -29.85 5.56
CA LEU A 142 -1.35 -28.91 6.58
C LEU A 142 -1.23 -27.51 5.99
N LYS A 143 -1.80 -26.50 6.69
CA LYS A 143 -1.66 -25.10 6.32
C LYS A 143 -0.60 -24.46 7.21
N ILE A 144 0.31 -23.67 6.61
CA ILE A 144 1.40 -23.02 7.34
C ILE A 144 1.35 -21.52 7.04
N LEU A 145 1.07 -20.71 8.07
CA LEU A 145 1.00 -19.25 7.99
C LEU A 145 2.24 -18.64 8.65
N LEU A 146 2.57 -17.42 8.26
CA LEU A 146 3.60 -16.62 8.94
C LEU A 146 2.90 -15.57 9.78
N ALA A 147 3.26 -15.47 11.07
CA ALA A 147 2.80 -14.40 11.94
C ALA A 147 3.78 -13.23 11.90
N VAL A 148 3.24 -12.00 11.92
CA VAL A 148 4.02 -10.78 12.12
C VAL A 148 3.43 -10.05 13.34
N GLY A 149 4.31 -9.64 14.26
CA GLY A 149 3.90 -8.96 15.48
C GLY A 149 4.41 -9.64 16.73
N GLY A 150 3.52 -9.78 17.72
CA GLY A 150 3.81 -10.32 19.04
C GLY A 150 4.24 -9.23 20.02
N TRP A 151 4.30 -9.59 21.31
CA TRP A 151 4.57 -8.66 22.42
C TRP A 151 5.84 -7.83 22.23
N SER A 152 6.96 -8.48 21.86
CA SER A 152 8.27 -7.81 21.71
C SER A 152 8.36 -6.92 20.46
N PHE A 153 7.47 -7.12 19.48
CA PHE A 153 7.39 -6.30 18.27
C PHE A 153 6.90 -4.88 18.61
N GLY A 154 5.94 -4.79 19.51
CA GLY A 154 5.37 -3.54 19.97
C GLY A 154 4.33 -2.95 19.03
N THR A 155 3.61 -1.95 19.51
CA THR A 155 2.48 -1.35 18.82
C THR A 155 2.89 -0.26 17.80
N GLU A 156 4.02 0.43 17.99
CA GLU A 156 4.40 1.61 17.18
C GLU A 156 4.70 1.27 15.72
N ARG A 157 5.29 0.10 15.46
CA ARG A 157 5.53 -0.36 14.09
C ARG A 157 4.22 -0.56 13.33
N PHE A 158 3.22 -1.13 14.00
CA PHE A 158 1.88 -1.30 13.42
C PHE A 158 1.20 0.05 13.20
N ARG A 159 1.26 0.96 14.17
CA ARG A 159 0.69 2.31 14.04
C ARG A 159 1.27 3.04 12.82
N THR A 160 2.59 3.05 12.68
CA THR A 160 3.29 3.68 11.56
C THR A 160 2.84 3.06 10.23
N MET A 161 2.87 1.73 10.14
CA MET A 161 2.52 1.00 8.92
C MET A 161 1.04 1.19 8.56
N ALA A 162 0.13 1.11 9.54
CA ALA A 162 -1.30 1.15 9.30
C ALA A 162 -1.86 2.58 9.11
N SER A 163 -1.08 3.62 9.45
CA SER A 163 -1.53 5.02 9.51
C SER A 163 -1.96 5.61 8.18
N THR A 164 -1.34 5.19 7.07
CA THR A 164 -1.66 5.70 5.73
C THR A 164 -1.89 4.55 4.75
N ARG A 165 -2.71 4.79 3.74
CA ARG A 165 -2.94 3.84 2.65
C ARG A 165 -1.62 3.43 1.98
N TYR A 166 -0.73 4.39 1.70
CA TYR A 166 0.57 4.10 1.08
C TYR A 166 1.40 3.14 1.93
N ASN A 167 1.53 3.39 3.24
CA ASN A 167 2.30 2.52 4.14
C ASN A 167 1.70 1.11 4.20
N ARG A 168 0.35 1.00 4.28
CA ARG A 168 -0.34 -0.30 4.23
C ARG A 168 -0.07 -1.03 2.91
N GLN A 169 -0.08 -0.32 1.77
CA GLN A 169 0.23 -0.91 0.46
C GLN A 169 1.67 -1.42 0.38
N VAL A 170 2.64 -0.68 0.93
CA VAL A 170 4.05 -1.12 1.03
C VAL A 170 4.11 -2.47 1.76
N PHE A 171 3.44 -2.57 2.91
CA PHE A 171 3.37 -3.81 3.70
C PHE A 171 2.70 -4.94 2.91
N ILE A 172 1.52 -4.68 2.35
CA ILE A 172 0.67 -5.69 1.69
C ILE A 172 1.39 -6.31 0.48
N PHE A 173 2.00 -5.49 -0.39
CA PHE A 173 2.69 -6.01 -1.58
C PHE A 173 3.99 -6.73 -1.22
N SER A 174 4.71 -6.24 -0.20
CA SER A 174 5.87 -6.96 0.32
C SER A 174 5.46 -8.31 0.92
N ALA A 175 4.35 -8.36 1.65
CA ALA A 175 3.83 -9.58 2.27
C ALA A 175 3.42 -10.62 1.21
N LEU A 176 2.70 -10.19 0.16
CA LEU A 176 2.31 -11.08 -0.94
C LEU A 176 3.53 -11.78 -1.56
N ASP A 177 4.53 -11.00 -1.95
CA ASP A 177 5.75 -11.54 -2.56
C ASP A 177 6.51 -12.44 -1.57
N TYR A 178 6.63 -11.99 -0.31
CA TYR A 178 7.37 -12.68 0.75
C TYR A 178 6.79 -14.07 1.01
N LEU A 179 5.46 -14.13 1.18
CA LEU A 179 4.73 -15.37 1.48
C LEU A 179 4.79 -16.35 0.29
N ARG A 180 4.56 -15.84 -0.93
CA ARG A 180 4.58 -16.68 -2.14
C ARG A 180 5.96 -17.28 -2.41
N GLN A 181 7.01 -16.46 -2.29
CA GLN A 181 8.40 -16.93 -2.52
C GLN A 181 8.80 -18.03 -1.53
N ARG A 182 8.24 -18.02 -0.34
CA ARG A 182 8.57 -18.98 0.73
C ARG A 182 7.52 -20.08 0.90
N ASN A 183 6.46 -20.09 0.07
CA ASN A 183 5.40 -21.12 0.05
C ASN A 183 4.57 -21.19 1.32
N PHE A 184 4.43 -20.07 2.06
CA PHE A 184 3.45 -19.94 3.14
C PHE A 184 2.02 -19.93 2.57
N ASP A 185 1.07 -20.46 3.34
CA ASP A 185 -0.35 -20.50 2.95
C ASP A 185 -1.12 -19.26 3.39
N GLY A 186 -0.50 -18.37 4.15
CA GLY A 186 -1.16 -17.16 4.63
C GLY A 186 -0.36 -16.35 5.62
N LEU A 187 -1.03 -15.32 6.14
CA LEU A 187 -0.47 -14.34 7.08
C LEU A 187 -1.34 -14.28 8.33
N ASP A 188 -0.69 -14.20 9.49
CA ASP A 188 -1.31 -13.95 10.79
C ASP A 188 -0.85 -12.58 11.29
N ILE A 189 -1.78 -11.67 11.61
CA ILE A 189 -1.46 -10.34 12.15
C ILE A 189 -1.63 -10.39 13.66
N ASP A 190 -0.52 -10.22 14.38
CA ASP A 190 -0.47 -10.27 15.83
C ASP A 190 -0.09 -8.90 16.41
N TRP A 191 -1.01 -7.94 16.28
CA TRP A 191 -0.83 -6.56 16.79
C TRP A 191 -1.21 -6.52 18.28
N GLU A 192 -0.21 -6.43 19.16
CA GLU A 192 -0.41 -6.36 20.61
C GLU A 192 -0.11 -4.94 21.14
N PHE A 193 -1.10 -4.08 21.29
CA PHE A 193 -2.52 -4.19 20.93
C PHE A 193 -2.95 -2.85 20.33
N PRO A 194 -3.88 -2.83 19.38
CA PRO A 194 -4.45 -1.57 18.91
C PRO A 194 -5.21 -0.88 20.06
N LYS A 195 -5.21 0.44 20.08
CA LYS A 195 -5.84 1.23 21.14
C LYS A 195 -6.34 2.57 20.62
N GLY A 196 -7.60 2.86 20.88
CA GLY A 196 -8.22 4.12 20.48
C GLY A 196 -8.81 4.08 19.07
N SER A 197 -9.51 5.15 18.70
CA SER A 197 -10.29 5.25 17.46
C SER A 197 -9.45 5.10 16.20
N ASP A 198 -8.24 5.66 16.20
CA ASP A 198 -7.38 5.63 15.01
C ASP A 198 -6.81 4.22 14.76
N ASP A 199 -6.25 3.57 15.79
CA ASP A 199 -5.76 2.20 15.68
C ASP A 199 -6.89 1.26 15.27
N LYS A 200 -8.07 1.42 15.88
CA LYS A 200 -9.27 0.62 15.61
C LYS A 200 -9.66 0.71 14.12
N ARG A 201 -9.74 1.93 13.56
CA ARG A 201 -10.06 2.18 12.14
C ARG A 201 -8.95 1.65 11.24
N ASN A 202 -7.70 2.00 11.53
CA ASN A 202 -6.53 1.64 10.72
C ASN A 202 -6.33 0.11 10.66
N PHE A 203 -6.66 -0.60 11.75
CA PHE A 203 -6.57 -2.07 11.79
C PHE A 203 -7.60 -2.69 10.83
N VAL A 204 -8.84 -2.20 10.82
CA VAL A 204 -9.88 -2.68 9.88
C VAL A 204 -9.47 -2.37 8.44
N ASP A 205 -8.96 -1.16 8.17
CA ASP A 205 -8.48 -0.77 6.83
C ASP A 205 -7.37 -1.72 6.36
N LEU A 206 -6.41 -2.04 7.22
CA LEU A 206 -5.32 -2.97 6.93
C LEU A 206 -5.86 -4.36 6.57
N LEU A 207 -6.77 -4.91 7.39
CA LEU A 207 -7.34 -6.24 7.17
C LEU A 207 -8.19 -6.28 5.88
N LYS A 208 -8.98 -5.25 5.64
CA LYS A 208 -9.80 -5.11 4.44
C LYS A 208 -8.91 -5.06 3.18
N GLU A 209 -7.87 -4.24 3.19
CA GLU A 209 -6.94 -4.11 2.06
C GLU A 209 -6.13 -5.39 1.84
N LEU A 210 -5.71 -6.08 2.91
CA LEU A 210 -5.07 -7.40 2.82
C LEU A 210 -6.02 -8.43 2.18
N ARG A 211 -7.28 -8.47 2.62
CA ARG A 211 -8.31 -9.40 2.08
C ARG A 211 -8.50 -9.16 0.58
N ILE A 212 -8.71 -7.91 0.17
CA ILE A 212 -8.88 -7.52 -1.24
C ILE A 212 -7.64 -7.94 -2.07
N ALA A 213 -6.44 -7.65 -1.56
CA ALA A 213 -5.19 -7.97 -2.26
C ALA A 213 -5.00 -9.50 -2.41
N PHE A 214 -5.28 -10.28 -1.35
CA PHE A 214 -5.15 -11.74 -1.37
C PHE A 214 -6.16 -12.37 -2.35
N GLU A 215 -7.41 -11.88 -2.37
CA GLU A 215 -8.44 -12.36 -3.29
C GLU A 215 -8.11 -12.02 -4.74
N SER A 216 -7.72 -10.78 -5.00
CA SER A 216 -7.39 -10.27 -6.34
C SER A 216 -6.14 -10.97 -6.91
N GLU A 217 -5.10 -11.15 -6.09
CA GLU A 217 -3.87 -11.85 -6.49
C GLU A 217 -4.17 -13.32 -6.85
N ALA A 218 -5.00 -13.99 -6.06
CA ALA A 218 -5.38 -15.38 -6.29
C ALA A 218 -6.10 -15.55 -7.64
N ILE A 219 -7.03 -14.64 -7.96
CA ILE A 219 -7.75 -14.61 -9.25
C ILE A 219 -6.76 -14.35 -10.38
N GLU A 220 -5.95 -13.31 -10.26
CA GLU A 220 -4.99 -12.87 -11.29
C GLU A 220 -3.98 -13.96 -11.66
N LYS A 221 -3.48 -14.68 -10.65
CA LYS A 221 -2.44 -15.72 -10.83
C LYS A 221 -2.99 -17.14 -10.91
N SER A 222 -4.31 -17.32 -10.77
CA SER A 222 -4.97 -18.64 -10.72
C SER A 222 -4.35 -19.54 -9.64
N LEU A 223 -4.14 -18.98 -8.44
CA LEU A 223 -3.56 -19.67 -7.28
C LEU A 223 -4.60 -19.79 -6.15
N PRO A 224 -4.44 -20.76 -5.25
CA PRO A 224 -5.24 -20.75 -4.01
C PRO A 224 -5.03 -19.45 -3.24
N ARG A 225 -6.11 -18.83 -2.77
CA ARG A 225 -6.04 -17.58 -2.00
C ARG A 225 -5.26 -17.79 -0.70
N LEU A 226 -4.37 -16.85 -0.38
CA LEU A 226 -3.68 -16.84 0.91
C LEU A 226 -4.70 -16.65 2.05
N LEU A 227 -4.50 -17.38 3.14
CA LEU A 227 -5.29 -17.23 4.36
C LEU A 227 -4.88 -15.96 5.10
N LEU A 228 -5.85 -15.38 5.82
CA LEU A 228 -5.63 -14.20 6.66
C LEU A 228 -6.24 -14.47 8.03
N SER A 229 -5.41 -14.46 9.08
CA SER A 229 -5.87 -14.61 10.46
C SER A 229 -5.31 -13.47 11.33
N VAL A 230 -5.84 -13.37 12.53
CA VAL A 230 -5.38 -12.41 13.54
C VAL A 230 -5.24 -13.13 14.88
N ALA A 231 -4.28 -12.69 15.70
CA ALA A 231 -4.21 -13.00 17.13
C ALA A 231 -4.70 -11.74 17.88
N VAL A 232 -5.67 -11.92 18.76
CA VAL A 232 -6.37 -10.80 19.40
C VAL A 232 -6.50 -11.01 20.92
N SER A 233 -6.67 -9.91 21.64
CA SER A 233 -6.82 -9.89 23.10
C SER A 233 -8.13 -10.55 23.55
N ALA A 234 -8.10 -11.23 24.69
CA ALA A 234 -9.27 -11.68 25.45
C ALA A 234 -9.64 -10.69 26.57
N GLY A 235 -8.82 -9.66 26.82
CA GLY A 235 -9.07 -8.66 27.87
C GLY A 235 -10.17 -7.67 27.47
N ALA A 236 -11.20 -7.55 28.31
CA ALA A 236 -12.41 -6.75 28.01
C ALA A 236 -12.12 -5.30 27.63
N GLU A 237 -11.21 -4.63 28.37
CA GLU A 237 -10.88 -3.21 28.12
C GLU A 237 -10.12 -3.05 26.78
N THR A 238 -9.23 -3.98 26.46
CA THR A 238 -8.50 -4.00 25.20
C THR A 238 -9.47 -4.24 24.02
N ILE A 239 -10.43 -5.16 24.21
CA ILE A 239 -11.44 -5.46 23.18
C ILE A 239 -12.25 -4.19 22.88
N LYS A 240 -12.77 -3.51 23.92
CA LYS A 240 -13.56 -2.28 23.77
C LYS A 240 -12.78 -1.14 23.10
N SER A 241 -11.55 -0.90 23.53
CA SER A 241 -10.76 0.25 23.09
C SER A 241 -10.07 0.04 21.74
N GLY A 242 -9.74 -1.21 21.39
CA GLY A 242 -8.84 -1.50 20.28
C GLY A 242 -9.48 -2.13 19.04
N TYR A 243 -10.66 -2.75 19.16
CA TYR A 243 -11.20 -3.56 18.07
C TYR A 243 -12.60 -3.11 17.63
N ASP A 244 -12.78 -2.96 16.31
CA ASP A 244 -14.09 -3.00 15.66
C ASP A 244 -14.33 -4.47 15.30
N VAL A 245 -15.01 -5.20 16.17
CA VAL A 245 -15.15 -6.66 16.04
C VAL A 245 -15.81 -7.09 14.71
N PRO A 246 -16.96 -6.49 14.27
CA PRO A 246 -17.49 -6.81 12.95
C PRO A 246 -16.50 -6.52 11.81
N GLY A 247 -15.82 -5.39 11.86
CA GLY A 247 -14.82 -5.01 10.85
C GLY A 247 -13.67 -6.02 10.77
N VAL A 248 -13.17 -6.48 11.91
CA VAL A 248 -12.13 -7.54 11.97
C VAL A 248 -12.70 -8.86 11.42
N ALA A 249 -13.82 -9.31 11.96
CA ALA A 249 -14.40 -10.63 11.64
C ALA A 249 -14.77 -10.78 10.15
N ASN A 250 -15.23 -9.70 9.51
CA ASN A 250 -15.63 -9.71 8.10
C ASN A 250 -14.44 -9.90 7.16
N ASN A 251 -13.23 -9.56 7.59
CA ASN A 251 -12.06 -9.53 6.71
C ASN A 251 -11.05 -10.66 6.92
N VAL A 252 -11.22 -11.50 7.95
CA VAL A 252 -10.28 -12.61 8.25
C VAL A 252 -10.94 -13.97 8.06
N ASP A 253 -10.14 -15.00 7.89
CA ASP A 253 -10.59 -16.40 7.79
C ASP A 253 -10.89 -16.97 9.18
N PHE A 254 -10.10 -16.61 10.18
CA PHE A 254 -10.32 -17.01 11.58
C PHE A 254 -9.62 -16.04 12.54
N ILE A 255 -10.08 -16.07 13.79
CA ILE A 255 -9.68 -15.15 14.86
C ILE A 255 -9.10 -16.00 16.02
N ASN A 256 -7.81 -15.90 16.26
CA ASN A 256 -7.15 -16.57 17.38
C ASN A 256 -7.29 -15.67 18.61
N ILE A 257 -8.18 -16.02 19.53
CA ILE A 257 -8.38 -15.27 20.78
C ILE A 257 -7.35 -15.77 21.79
N MET A 258 -6.46 -14.87 22.25
CA MET A 258 -5.42 -15.17 23.23
C MET A 258 -6.01 -15.23 24.65
N SER A 259 -6.76 -16.31 24.94
CA SER A 259 -7.49 -16.51 26.18
C SER A 259 -6.59 -17.19 27.25
N TYR A 260 -5.46 -16.54 27.50
CA TYR A 260 -4.45 -16.89 28.50
C TYR A 260 -3.75 -15.59 28.94
N ASP A 261 -2.76 -15.72 29.84
CA ASP A 261 -2.05 -14.57 30.44
C ASP A 261 -3.01 -13.62 31.19
N PHE A 262 -4.07 -14.16 31.76
CA PHE A 262 -5.01 -13.36 32.56
C PHE A 262 -4.38 -12.89 33.85
N HIS A 263 -3.48 -13.68 34.45
CA HIS A 263 -2.74 -13.38 35.69
C HIS A 263 -1.27 -13.76 35.54
N GLY A 264 -0.39 -13.03 36.19
CA GLY A 264 1.04 -13.29 36.16
C GLY A 264 1.83 -12.40 37.11
N LYS A 265 3.15 -12.45 36.98
CA LYS A 265 4.10 -11.75 37.89
C LYS A 265 3.92 -10.23 37.99
N TRP A 266 3.11 -9.63 37.14
CA TRP A 266 2.75 -8.21 37.17
C TRP A 266 1.72 -7.90 38.28
N GLU A 267 1.20 -8.91 38.94
CA GLU A 267 0.25 -8.78 40.07
C GLU A 267 0.92 -9.18 41.38
N PRO A 268 0.54 -8.55 42.53
CA PRO A 268 1.10 -8.90 43.83
C PRO A 268 0.40 -10.09 44.49
N LYS A 269 -0.38 -10.86 43.75
CA LYS A 269 -1.20 -11.99 44.24
C LYS A 269 -1.21 -13.10 43.19
N THR A 270 -1.34 -14.34 43.66
CA THR A 270 -1.53 -15.50 42.79
C THR A 270 -2.85 -15.40 42.02
N GLY A 271 -2.79 -15.86 40.77
CA GLY A 271 -3.94 -15.98 39.89
C GLY A 271 -3.61 -16.99 38.78
N HIS A 272 -4.64 -17.62 38.21
CA HIS A 272 -4.42 -18.64 37.18
C HIS A 272 -4.14 -18.05 35.82
N ASN A 273 -3.21 -18.64 35.10
CA ASN A 273 -2.84 -18.22 33.71
C ASN A 273 -4.04 -18.13 32.79
N ALA A 274 -4.93 -19.14 32.81
CA ALA A 274 -6.03 -19.25 31.84
C ALA A 274 -7.28 -19.92 32.48
N PRO A 275 -7.95 -19.26 33.44
CA PRO A 275 -9.13 -19.89 34.08
C PRO A 275 -10.29 -19.95 33.08
N LEU A 276 -11.03 -21.06 33.03
CA LEU A 276 -12.24 -21.18 32.22
C LEU A 276 -13.33 -20.24 32.73
N TYR A 277 -13.61 -20.27 34.00
CA TYR A 277 -14.63 -19.48 34.72
C TYR A 277 -13.99 -18.65 35.84
N ALA A 278 -14.76 -17.67 36.36
CA ALA A 278 -14.31 -16.83 37.47
C ALA A 278 -14.56 -17.50 38.82
N LEU A 279 -13.71 -17.19 39.80
CA LEU A 279 -14.01 -17.53 41.21
C LEU A 279 -15.19 -16.71 41.68
N SER A 280 -16.04 -17.34 42.52
CA SER A 280 -17.19 -16.67 43.16
C SER A 280 -16.76 -15.49 44.02
N THR A 281 -15.55 -15.55 44.57
CA THR A 281 -14.96 -14.53 45.47
C THR A 281 -14.34 -13.34 44.74
N GLU A 282 -14.20 -13.39 43.39
CA GLU A 282 -13.56 -12.31 42.63
C GLU A 282 -14.41 -11.04 42.59
N THR A 283 -13.72 -9.90 42.45
CA THR A 283 -14.34 -8.58 42.24
C THR A 283 -14.83 -8.45 40.80
N ASP A 284 -15.67 -7.46 40.51
CA ASP A 284 -16.37 -7.29 39.24
C ASP A 284 -15.44 -7.27 38.04
N TRP A 285 -14.31 -6.54 38.08
CA TRP A 285 -13.38 -6.46 36.95
C TRP A 285 -12.54 -7.75 36.80
N ARG A 286 -12.18 -8.43 37.91
CA ARG A 286 -11.41 -9.66 37.84
C ARG A 286 -12.25 -10.84 37.31
N LYS A 287 -13.59 -10.80 37.48
CA LYS A 287 -14.50 -11.78 36.85
C LYS A 287 -14.43 -11.77 35.33
N GLN A 288 -13.93 -10.67 34.76
CA GLN A 288 -13.75 -10.56 33.31
C GLN A 288 -12.44 -11.23 32.81
N LEU A 289 -11.54 -11.61 33.73
CA LEU A 289 -10.24 -12.21 33.40
C LEU A 289 -10.36 -13.73 33.28
N THR A 290 -11.21 -14.18 32.34
CA THR A 290 -11.48 -15.61 32.09
C THR A 290 -11.62 -15.87 30.61
N MET A 291 -11.38 -17.13 30.24
CA MET A 291 -11.61 -17.62 28.88
C MET A 291 -13.04 -17.37 28.43
N GLU A 292 -14.01 -17.79 29.26
CA GLU A 292 -15.45 -17.65 28.95
C GLU A 292 -15.80 -16.19 28.64
N TYR A 293 -15.42 -15.28 29.53
CA TYR A 293 -15.77 -13.85 29.38
C TYR A 293 -15.22 -13.25 28.09
N GLY A 294 -13.92 -13.44 27.87
CA GLY A 294 -13.23 -12.87 26.71
C GLY A 294 -13.78 -13.41 25.39
N VAL A 295 -13.95 -14.72 25.28
CA VAL A 295 -14.44 -15.37 24.06
C VAL A 295 -15.90 -14.98 23.78
N LYS A 296 -16.78 -15.01 24.80
CA LYS A 296 -18.20 -14.61 24.64
C LYS A 296 -18.33 -13.14 24.29
N MET A 297 -17.40 -12.31 24.74
CA MET A 297 -17.39 -10.88 24.36
C MET A 297 -17.14 -10.71 22.87
N TRP A 298 -16.19 -11.44 22.28
CA TRP A 298 -15.97 -11.43 20.82
C TRP A 298 -17.20 -11.88 20.07
N GLU A 299 -17.84 -12.99 20.49
CA GLU A 299 -19.09 -13.49 19.91
C GLU A 299 -20.21 -12.42 20.01
N LYS A 300 -20.44 -11.87 21.19
CA LYS A 300 -21.50 -10.87 21.45
C LYS A 300 -21.33 -9.60 20.62
N LEU A 301 -20.08 -9.18 20.37
CA LEU A 301 -19.77 -7.99 19.58
C LEU A 301 -19.81 -8.24 18.06
N GLY A 302 -20.04 -9.48 17.60
CA GLY A 302 -20.32 -9.76 16.20
C GLY A 302 -19.37 -10.71 15.48
N ALA A 303 -18.42 -11.33 16.17
CA ALA A 303 -17.61 -12.38 15.57
C ALA A 303 -18.42 -13.67 15.45
N SER A 304 -18.45 -14.26 14.25
CA SER A 304 -19.18 -15.52 14.03
C SER A 304 -18.43 -16.68 14.70
N LYS A 305 -19.20 -17.61 15.28
CA LYS A 305 -18.64 -18.73 16.05
C LYS A 305 -17.67 -19.59 15.25
N ASP A 306 -17.94 -19.81 13.97
CA ASP A 306 -17.08 -20.62 13.09
C ASP A 306 -15.69 -20.01 12.86
N LYS A 307 -15.55 -18.69 13.02
CA LYS A 307 -14.27 -17.97 12.91
C LYS A 307 -13.52 -17.88 14.25
N ILE A 308 -14.20 -18.03 15.38
CA ILE A 308 -13.61 -17.95 16.71
C ILE A 308 -12.78 -19.21 16.99
N ILE A 309 -11.48 -19.01 17.23
CA ILE A 309 -10.52 -20.07 17.62
C ILE A 309 -10.01 -19.72 19.01
N VAL A 310 -10.33 -20.58 19.99
CA VAL A 310 -10.12 -20.31 21.41
C VAL A 310 -8.70 -20.68 21.82
N GLY A 311 -7.96 -19.75 22.41
CA GLY A 311 -6.56 -19.93 22.82
C GLY A 311 -6.41 -20.82 24.06
N LEU A 312 -5.54 -21.80 23.95
CA LEU A 312 -5.17 -22.74 25.02
C LEU A 312 -3.65 -22.69 25.24
N ALA A 313 -3.21 -22.71 26.49
CA ALA A 313 -1.80 -22.56 26.86
C ALA A 313 -1.15 -23.90 27.19
N THR A 314 0.07 -24.13 26.70
CA THR A 314 0.92 -25.25 27.05
C THR A 314 2.03 -24.80 28.01
N TYR A 315 1.75 -23.75 28.79
CA TYR A 315 2.66 -23.16 29.78
C TYR A 315 1.85 -22.64 30.95
N GLY A 316 2.52 -22.39 32.07
CA GLY A 316 1.91 -21.81 33.27
C GLY A 316 2.55 -20.49 33.67
N ARG A 317 1.80 -19.68 34.41
CA ARG A 317 2.30 -18.48 35.07
C ARG A 317 2.62 -18.81 36.54
N SER A 318 3.82 -18.44 36.95
CA SER A 318 4.34 -18.85 38.27
C SER A 318 4.66 -17.64 39.14
N PHE A 319 4.59 -17.87 40.46
CA PHE A 319 4.78 -16.86 41.49
C PHE A 319 5.66 -17.39 42.61
N THR A 320 6.37 -16.50 43.31
CA THR A 320 7.01 -16.78 44.58
C THR A 320 6.09 -16.27 45.70
N LEU A 321 5.57 -17.16 46.53
CA LEU A 321 4.65 -16.83 47.62
C LEU A 321 5.38 -16.04 48.73
N SER A 322 4.71 -15.04 49.29
CA SER A 322 5.22 -14.30 50.44
C SER A 322 5.20 -15.15 51.72
N SER A 323 4.34 -16.16 51.73
CA SER A 323 4.23 -17.13 52.86
C SER A 323 3.76 -18.47 52.32
N THR A 324 4.41 -19.55 52.74
CA THR A 324 4.03 -20.91 52.36
C THR A 324 2.71 -21.37 53.01
N GLY A 325 2.31 -20.71 54.09
CA GLY A 325 1.04 -20.97 54.80
C GLY A 325 -0.19 -20.38 54.14
N ASN A 326 -0.02 -19.42 53.20
CA ASN A 326 -1.10 -18.83 52.40
C ASN A 326 -0.75 -19.07 50.95
N ASN A 327 -1.33 -20.09 50.33
CA ASN A 327 -0.87 -20.64 49.04
C ASN A 327 -2.02 -21.02 48.10
N GLY A 328 -3.23 -20.47 48.32
CA GLY A 328 -4.35 -20.58 47.40
C GLY A 328 -4.36 -19.45 46.36
N PHE A 329 -5.50 -19.26 45.73
CA PHE A 329 -5.76 -18.10 44.86
C PHE A 329 -5.81 -16.80 45.68
N ASN A 330 -5.35 -15.73 45.10
CA ASN A 330 -5.24 -14.41 45.74
C ASN A 330 -4.26 -14.36 46.91
N ALA A 331 -3.39 -15.37 47.05
CA ALA A 331 -2.33 -15.36 48.05
C ALA A 331 -1.25 -14.31 47.72
N PRO A 332 -0.75 -13.54 48.70
CA PRO A 332 0.27 -12.55 48.47
C PRO A 332 1.58 -13.16 47.92
N THR A 333 2.19 -12.46 46.95
CA THR A 333 3.45 -12.90 46.28
C THR A 333 4.55 -11.85 46.47
N SER A 334 5.79 -12.30 46.44
CA SER A 334 7.00 -11.44 46.41
C SER A 334 7.54 -11.22 44.97
N GLY A 335 6.87 -11.76 43.96
CA GLY A 335 7.25 -11.62 42.56
C GLY A 335 7.00 -12.89 41.77
N GLY A 336 7.54 -12.93 40.56
CA GLY A 336 7.45 -14.09 39.67
C GLY A 336 8.18 -15.30 40.27
N GLY A 337 7.73 -16.51 39.93
CA GLY A 337 8.38 -17.74 40.28
C GLY A 337 9.78 -17.86 39.71
N LYS A 338 10.58 -18.77 40.23
CA LYS A 338 11.93 -19.04 39.70
C LYS A 338 11.89 -19.45 38.25
N ALA A 339 12.88 -18.96 37.49
CA ALA A 339 13.03 -19.31 36.08
C ALA A 339 13.23 -20.81 35.91
N GLY A 340 12.53 -21.39 34.95
CA GLY A 340 12.69 -22.79 34.58
C GLY A 340 14.07 -23.07 33.97
N GLU A 341 14.52 -24.32 34.00
CA GLU A 341 15.82 -24.73 33.45
C GLU A 341 15.92 -24.47 31.95
N TYR A 342 14.85 -24.65 31.23
CA TYR A 342 14.82 -24.58 29.75
C TYR A 342 14.29 -23.26 29.22
N THR A 343 13.18 -22.80 29.78
CA THR A 343 12.55 -21.52 29.33
C THR A 343 13.30 -20.29 29.86
N ARG A 344 13.93 -20.38 31.01
CA ARG A 344 14.82 -19.36 31.59
C ARG A 344 14.17 -18.01 31.84
N GLU A 345 12.84 -17.98 32.03
CA GLU A 345 12.07 -16.76 32.31
C GLU A 345 11.41 -16.86 33.71
N SER A 346 11.65 -15.87 34.56
CA SER A 346 10.97 -15.76 35.86
C SER A 346 9.47 -15.53 35.67
N GLY A 347 8.64 -16.25 36.39
CA GLY A 347 7.19 -16.17 36.37
C GLY A 347 6.54 -16.97 35.23
N PHE A 348 7.31 -17.86 34.58
CA PHE A 348 6.87 -18.58 33.38
C PHE A 348 7.51 -19.98 33.38
N LEU A 349 6.70 -21.03 33.17
CA LEU A 349 7.17 -22.39 33.02
C LEU A 349 6.43 -23.11 31.89
N ALA A 350 7.20 -23.81 31.04
CA ALA A 350 6.62 -24.73 30.05
C ALA A 350 5.92 -25.91 30.73
N PHE A 351 4.96 -26.53 30.07
CA PHE A 351 4.25 -27.69 30.61
C PHE A 351 5.21 -28.80 31.05
N TYR A 352 6.23 -29.11 30.23
CA TYR A 352 7.22 -30.15 30.58
C TYR A 352 8.02 -29.80 31.86
N GLU A 353 8.28 -28.53 32.12
CA GLU A 353 8.93 -28.05 33.33
C GLU A 353 8.01 -28.22 34.55
N ILE A 354 6.72 -27.94 34.40
CA ILE A 354 5.70 -28.13 35.45
C ILE A 354 5.53 -29.63 35.74
N CYS A 355 5.52 -30.46 34.71
CA CYS A 355 5.44 -31.90 34.82
C CYS A 355 6.63 -32.46 35.63
N GLU A 356 7.85 -31.96 35.37
CA GLU A 356 9.03 -32.31 36.16
C GLU A 356 8.91 -31.84 37.62
N MET A 357 8.36 -30.65 37.84
CA MET A 357 8.07 -30.11 39.19
C MET A 357 7.13 -31.03 39.95
N LEU A 358 6.09 -31.54 39.29
CA LEU A 358 5.13 -32.51 39.89
C LEU A 358 5.81 -33.86 40.21
N LYS A 359 6.65 -34.38 39.32
CA LYS A 359 7.44 -35.60 39.57
C LYS A 359 8.38 -35.43 40.77
N ASN A 360 8.89 -34.21 40.96
CA ASN A 360 9.81 -33.87 42.04
C ASN A 360 9.09 -33.45 43.35
N GLY A 361 7.81 -33.82 43.50
CA GLY A 361 7.08 -33.73 44.76
C GLY A 361 6.26 -32.42 44.95
N ALA A 362 5.99 -31.66 43.90
CA ALA A 362 5.06 -30.53 43.99
C ALA A 362 3.64 -31.02 44.30
N LYS A 363 2.93 -30.29 45.14
CA LYS A 363 1.52 -30.58 45.48
C LYS A 363 0.62 -30.11 44.33
N TYR A 364 -0.27 -30.97 43.83
CA TYR A 364 -1.25 -30.69 42.79
C TYR A 364 -2.62 -30.36 43.43
N ILE A 365 -3.23 -29.25 43.03
CA ILE A 365 -4.56 -28.85 43.52
C ILE A 365 -5.43 -28.53 42.31
N TRP A 366 -6.63 -29.09 42.23
CA TRP A 366 -7.65 -28.82 41.23
C TRP A 366 -8.64 -27.80 41.77
N ASP A 367 -8.95 -26.77 41.00
CA ASP A 367 -9.99 -25.80 41.33
C ASP A 367 -11.24 -26.09 40.54
N GLU A 368 -12.32 -26.41 41.24
CA GLU A 368 -13.58 -26.82 40.64
C GLU A 368 -14.37 -25.63 40.05
N GLU A 369 -14.19 -24.42 40.61
CA GLU A 369 -14.85 -23.21 40.05
C GLU A 369 -14.27 -22.78 38.71
N GLN A 370 -12.94 -22.67 38.67
CA GLN A 370 -12.22 -22.21 37.46
C GLN A 370 -11.97 -23.33 36.44
N LYS A 371 -12.14 -24.60 36.82
CA LYS A 371 -11.90 -25.82 36.00
C LYS A 371 -10.44 -25.94 35.57
N VAL A 372 -9.50 -25.62 36.45
CA VAL A 372 -8.04 -25.63 36.18
C VAL A 372 -7.24 -26.08 37.41
N PRO A 373 -6.03 -26.61 37.19
CA PRO A 373 -5.12 -26.97 38.30
C PRO A 373 -4.09 -25.91 38.60
N TYR A 374 -3.54 -25.96 39.80
CA TYR A 374 -2.31 -25.26 40.13
C TYR A 374 -1.42 -26.21 40.98
N ALA A 375 -0.14 -25.90 41.02
CA ALA A 375 0.85 -26.71 41.77
C ALA A 375 1.67 -25.82 42.68
N ILE A 376 2.09 -26.40 43.81
CA ILE A 376 2.87 -25.72 44.84
C ILE A 376 4.07 -26.57 45.22
N GLN A 377 5.26 -25.96 45.33
CA GLN A 377 6.46 -26.62 45.86
C GLN A 377 7.24 -25.57 46.68
N GLY A 378 7.15 -25.71 48.02
CA GLY A 378 7.71 -24.72 48.92
C GLY A 378 7.04 -23.34 48.73
N ASP A 379 7.82 -22.34 48.37
CA ASP A 379 7.34 -20.98 48.06
C ASP A 379 6.98 -20.76 46.58
N GLN A 380 7.10 -21.82 45.76
CA GLN A 380 6.80 -21.71 44.31
C GLN A 380 5.38 -22.19 44.03
N TRP A 381 4.63 -21.36 43.32
CA TRP A 381 3.24 -21.57 42.92
C TRP A 381 3.13 -21.43 41.39
N VAL A 382 2.39 -22.32 40.73
CA VAL A 382 2.16 -22.19 39.29
C VAL A 382 0.73 -22.62 38.93
N GLY A 383 0.02 -21.73 38.21
CA GLY A 383 -1.28 -22.02 37.58
C GLY A 383 -1.04 -22.42 36.11
N PHE A 384 -1.59 -23.55 35.70
CA PHE A 384 -1.28 -24.16 34.39
C PHE A 384 -2.46 -24.99 33.89
N ASP A 385 -2.36 -25.44 32.63
CA ASP A 385 -3.34 -26.36 32.06
C ASP A 385 -2.74 -27.78 31.99
N ASP A 386 -3.59 -28.76 32.24
CA ASP A 386 -3.26 -30.21 32.17
C ASP A 386 -4.28 -30.92 31.29
N GLU A 387 -4.17 -32.25 31.20
CA GLU A 387 -5.08 -33.08 30.36
C GLU A 387 -6.54 -32.91 30.79
N ARG A 388 -6.82 -32.78 32.11
CA ARG A 388 -8.18 -32.60 32.63
C ARG A 388 -8.76 -31.24 32.26
N SER A 389 -8.03 -30.16 32.51
CA SER A 389 -8.49 -28.80 32.20
C SER A 389 -8.65 -28.58 30.71
N ILE A 390 -7.75 -29.14 29.89
CA ILE A 390 -7.86 -29.08 28.43
C ILE A 390 -9.13 -29.78 27.97
N ARG A 391 -9.50 -30.95 28.51
CA ARG A 391 -10.76 -31.64 28.17
C ARG A 391 -11.99 -30.82 28.56
N GLU A 392 -11.98 -30.18 29.74
CA GLU A 392 -13.07 -29.28 30.16
C GLU A 392 -13.24 -28.11 29.21
N LYS A 393 -12.12 -27.47 28.82
CA LYS A 393 -12.10 -26.34 27.88
C LYS A 393 -12.56 -26.78 26.48
N LEU A 394 -12.11 -27.94 25.97
CA LEU A 394 -12.50 -28.48 24.67
C LEU A 394 -14.00 -28.80 24.63
N ARG A 395 -14.52 -29.40 25.68
CA ARG A 395 -15.96 -29.67 25.81
C ARG A 395 -16.75 -28.37 25.74
N TRP A 396 -16.30 -27.32 26.46
CA TRP A 396 -16.92 -25.99 26.43
C TRP A 396 -16.86 -25.38 25.02
N ILE A 397 -15.73 -25.50 24.31
CA ILE A 397 -15.51 -25.02 22.92
C ILE A 397 -16.49 -25.69 21.97
N ILE A 398 -16.61 -27.02 22.06
CA ILE A 398 -17.48 -27.86 21.20
C ILE A 398 -18.96 -27.54 21.47
N ASP A 399 -19.36 -27.53 22.74
CA ASP A 399 -20.74 -27.28 23.18
C ASP A 399 -21.26 -25.90 22.77
N ASN A 400 -20.37 -24.88 22.75
CA ASN A 400 -20.72 -23.53 22.28
C ASN A 400 -20.64 -23.38 20.77
N GLY A 401 -20.12 -24.37 20.06
CA GLY A 401 -20.06 -24.36 18.58
C GLY A 401 -18.96 -23.50 17.98
N TYR A 402 -17.89 -23.20 18.72
CA TYR A 402 -16.76 -22.40 18.23
C TYR A 402 -15.94 -23.15 17.17
N GLY A 403 -15.21 -22.43 16.30
CA GLY A 403 -14.50 -22.94 15.14
C GLY A 403 -13.31 -23.84 15.44
N GLY A 404 -12.82 -23.84 16.69
CA GLY A 404 -11.72 -24.71 17.11
C GLY A 404 -10.90 -24.15 18.24
N ALA A 405 -9.69 -24.67 18.39
CA ALA A 405 -8.73 -24.25 19.42
C ALA A 405 -7.42 -23.77 18.80
N MET A 406 -6.76 -22.87 19.48
CA MET A 406 -5.41 -22.38 19.15
C MET A 406 -4.48 -22.67 20.32
N VAL A 407 -3.26 -23.04 20.02
CA VAL A 407 -2.25 -23.43 21.02
C VAL A 407 -1.09 -22.43 21.01
N TRP A 408 -0.84 -21.83 22.14
CA TRP A 408 0.43 -21.13 22.41
C TRP A 408 1.20 -21.97 23.43
N THR A 409 2.24 -22.74 23.08
CA THR A 409 2.79 -23.05 21.75
C THR A 409 3.15 -24.55 21.66
N VAL A 410 3.40 -25.03 20.45
CA VAL A 410 3.70 -26.45 20.21
C VAL A 410 4.99 -26.91 20.93
N ASP A 411 5.95 -26.01 21.12
CA ASP A 411 7.27 -26.26 21.66
C ASP A 411 7.31 -26.27 23.21
N MET A 412 6.15 -26.04 23.87
CA MET A 412 6.08 -25.99 25.35
C MET A 412 5.26 -27.15 25.93
N ASP A 413 4.58 -27.97 25.14
CA ASP A 413 4.03 -29.26 25.56
C ASP A 413 5.18 -30.26 25.74
N ASP A 414 4.92 -31.42 26.33
CA ASP A 414 5.93 -32.46 26.47
C ASP A 414 6.20 -33.16 25.13
N PHE A 415 6.87 -32.44 24.23
CA PHE A 415 7.09 -32.88 22.86
C PHE A 415 8.01 -34.10 22.72
N LYS A 416 8.81 -34.37 23.76
CA LYS A 416 9.67 -35.54 23.78
C LYS A 416 9.02 -36.74 24.48
N GLY A 417 7.99 -36.51 25.29
CA GLY A 417 7.34 -37.51 26.09
C GLY A 417 8.16 -37.93 27.27
N THR A 418 9.08 -37.09 27.74
CA THR A 418 9.98 -37.41 28.86
C THR A 418 9.27 -37.40 30.20
N CYS A 419 8.21 -36.62 30.31
CA CYS A 419 7.43 -36.52 31.53
C CYS A 419 6.20 -37.43 31.51
N ALA A 420 5.35 -37.27 30.48
CA ALA A 420 4.06 -37.99 30.40
C ALA A 420 4.16 -39.36 29.70
N GLU A 421 5.34 -39.76 29.27
CA GLU A 421 5.61 -40.97 28.49
C GLU A 421 4.77 -41.03 27.19
N LYS A 422 4.33 -39.85 26.70
CA LYS A 422 3.58 -39.62 25.48
C LYS A 422 3.96 -38.26 24.93
N LYS A 423 4.33 -38.21 23.67
CA LYS A 423 4.62 -36.93 22.98
C LYS A 423 3.36 -36.07 22.88
N TYR A 424 3.50 -34.80 23.19
CA TYR A 424 2.44 -33.82 23.08
C TYR A 424 1.16 -34.22 23.81
N PRO A 425 1.21 -34.51 25.12
CA PRO A 425 0.03 -35.03 25.82
C PRO A 425 -1.17 -34.06 25.80
N LEU A 426 -0.94 -32.74 25.88
CA LEU A 426 -2.01 -31.73 25.84
C LEU A 426 -2.57 -31.57 24.43
N ILE A 427 -1.69 -31.40 23.44
CA ILE A 427 -2.12 -31.14 22.06
C ILE A 427 -2.74 -32.39 21.43
N SER A 428 -2.27 -33.58 21.76
CA SER A 428 -2.87 -34.86 21.35
C SER A 428 -4.33 -34.94 21.75
N ILE A 429 -4.68 -34.51 22.98
CA ILE A 429 -6.08 -34.48 23.47
C ILE A 429 -6.90 -33.48 22.62
N MET A 430 -6.31 -32.33 22.28
CA MET A 430 -6.98 -31.35 21.43
C MET A 430 -7.29 -31.96 20.05
N ALA A 431 -6.32 -32.68 19.47
CA ALA A 431 -6.49 -33.37 18.19
C ALA A 431 -7.54 -34.49 18.29
N GLU A 432 -7.51 -35.28 19.38
CA GLU A 432 -8.48 -36.36 19.64
C GLU A 432 -9.93 -35.83 19.69
N GLU A 433 -10.16 -34.78 20.47
CA GLU A 433 -11.51 -34.25 20.72
C GLU A 433 -12.04 -33.40 19.55
N LEU A 434 -11.16 -32.63 18.87
CA LEU A 434 -11.60 -31.74 17.79
C LEU A 434 -11.66 -32.44 16.42
N MET A 435 -10.73 -33.40 16.16
CA MET A 435 -10.59 -34.00 14.83
C MET A 435 -10.88 -35.51 14.80
N GLY A 436 -11.15 -36.14 15.95
CA GLY A 436 -11.47 -37.55 16.05
C GLY A 436 -10.28 -38.50 15.95
N UNK A 437 -9.21 -38.13 16.29
CA UNK A 437 -8.07 -38.90 16.31
C UNK A 437 -8.17 -40.01 17.27
N ALA A 438 -7.44 -40.92 16.95
CA ALA A 438 -7.39 -42.11 17.84
C ALA A 438 -6.89 -41.77 19.24
N LYS A 439 -7.62 -42.12 20.24
CA LYS A 439 -7.28 -41.89 21.67
C LYS A 439 -6.07 -42.70 22.03
N THR A 440 -5.06 -42.03 22.57
CA THR A 440 -3.82 -42.67 23.10
C THR A 440 -3.68 -42.33 24.60
N LYS A 441 -3.17 -43.26 25.36
CA LYS A 441 -3.03 -43.11 26.81
C LYS A 441 -1.71 -42.41 27.19
N SER A 442 -1.81 -41.54 28.21
CA SER A 442 -0.68 -40.85 28.86
C SER A 442 -0.57 -41.34 30.30
N LYS A 443 0.60 -41.27 30.89
CA LYS A 443 0.83 -41.58 32.31
C LYS A 443 0.71 -40.32 33.19
N PHE A 444 0.33 -39.17 32.65
CA PHE A 444 0.17 -37.92 33.42
C PHE A 444 -0.81 -38.10 34.62
N ASP A 445 -1.92 -38.83 34.38
CA ASP A 445 -2.88 -39.15 35.46
C ASP A 445 -2.23 -39.83 36.69
N SER A 446 -1.28 -40.72 36.46
CA SER A 446 -0.57 -41.38 37.57
C SER A 446 0.35 -40.43 38.37
N ILE A 447 0.89 -39.40 37.68
CA ILE A 447 1.67 -38.32 38.30
C ILE A 447 0.75 -37.46 39.17
N ILE A 448 -0.42 -37.10 38.65
CA ILE A 448 -1.44 -36.29 39.37
C ILE A 448 -1.98 -37.04 40.58
N GLN A 449 -2.28 -38.34 40.44
CA GLN A 449 -2.77 -39.14 41.55
C GLN A 449 -1.77 -39.19 42.74
N LYS A 450 -0.49 -39.24 42.46
CA LYS A 450 0.56 -39.17 43.51
C LYS A 450 0.61 -37.78 44.16
N ALA A 451 0.35 -36.73 43.39
CA ALA A 451 0.36 -35.33 43.88
C ALA A 451 -0.91 -34.97 44.66
N MET A 452 -2.07 -35.69 44.44
CA MET A 452 -3.37 -35.42 45.07
C MET A 452 -3.61 -36.07 46.43
N ILE A 453 -2.79 -36.98 46.88
CA ILE A 453 -3.01 -37.81 48.13
C ILE A 453 -2.99 -36.95 49.42
N ALA A 454 -3.03 -35.63 49.34
CA ALA A 454 -2.84 -34.74 50.48
C ALA A 454 -3.94 -33.74 50.83
N ASP A 455 -5.14 -33.73 50.14
CA ASP A 455 -6.23 -32.85 50.63
C ASP A 455 -7.63 -33.13 50.04
N GLN A 456 -8.65 -33.14 50.90
CA GLN A 456 -10.06 -33.22 50.50
C GLN A 456 -10.89 -32.08 51.12
N SER A 457 -11.47 -31.20 50.29
CA SER A 457 -12.60 -30.34 50.66
C SER A 457 -13.41 -29.90 49.47
N THR A 458 -14.72 -30.12 49.51
CA THR A 458 -15.71 -29.86 48.46
C THR A 458 -16.58 -28.63 48.73
N LYS A 459 -16.85 -27.84 47.67
CA LYS A 459 -17.90 -26.78 47.68
C LYS A 459 -18.68 -26.72 46.37
N VAL A 460 -19.97 -26.41 46.46
CA VAL A 460 -20.97 -26.42 45.36
C VAL A 460 -21.25 -25.02 44.78
N PHE A 461 -21.50 -24.93 43.50
CA PHE A 461 -21.66 -23.71 42.68
C PHE A 461 -23.08 -23.49 42.15
N VAL A 462 -23.49 -22.18 42.02
CA VAL A 462 -24.76 -21.70 41.36
C VAL A 462 -24.44 -20.52 40.43
N PRO A 463 -24.93 -20.49 39.19
CA PRO A 463 -24.61 -19.41 38.24
C PRO A 463 -25.58 -18.22 38.22
N SER A 464 -25.10 -17.03 37.84
CA SER A 464 -25.89 -15.79 37.74
C SER A 464 -25.79 -15.15 36.34
N THR A 465 -26.89 -14.56 35.92
CA THR A 465 -27.07 -13.89 34.64
C THR A 465 -27.34 -12.38 34.77
N ASP A 466 -26.96 -11.63 33.79
CA ASP A 466 -27.46 -10.34 33.27
C ASP A 466 -26.47 -9.15 33.23
N ILE A 467 -26.32 -8.59 32.01
CA ILE A 467 -25.64 -7.30 31.77
C ILE A 467 -26.35 -6.52 30.66
N ASN A 468 -26.64 -5.25 30.91
CA ASN A 468 -27.15 -4.26 29.95
C ASN A 468 -26.11 -3.16 29.66
N MET A 469 -25.99 -2.77 28.40
CA MET A 469 -25.10 -1.68 27.97
C MET A 469 -25.76 -0.63 27.06
N ILE A 470 -25.32 0.62 27.19
CA ILE A 470 -25.83 1.82 26.51
C ILE A 470 -24.71 2.38 25.60
N ILE A 471 -25.09 2.88 24.40
CA ILE A 471 -24.19 3.42 23.37
C ILE A 471 -24.50 4.88 23.03
N ASP A 472 -23.50 5.75 23.01
CA ASP A 472 -23.58 7.16 22.60
C ASP A 472 -22.83 7.45 21.28
N LYS A 473 -23.39 8.39 20.49
CA LYS A 473 -22.89 8.82 19.15
C LYS A 473 -22.12 10.15 19.17
N PRO A 474 -21.08 10.34 18.33
CA PRO A 474 -20.28 11.58 18.32
C PRO A 474 -20.71 12.64 17.30
N LYS A 475 -20.39 13.92 17.59
CA LYS A 475 -20.67 15.13 16.79
C LYS A 475 -19.45 15.64 16.00
N VAL A 476 -19.70 16.20 14.81
CA VAL A 476 -18.71 16.74 13.86
C VAL A 476 -18.70 18.27 13.85
N VAL A 477 -17.53 18.89 13.77
CA VAL A 477 -17.33 20.35 13.70
C VAL A 477 -16.47 20.72 12.47
N PRO A 478 -16.84 21.74 11.67
CA PRO A 478 -16.08 22.16 10.48
C PRO A 478 -15.10 23.31 10.69
N THR A 479 -14.02 23.36 9.87
CA THR A 479 -12.98 24.41 9.89
C THR A 479 -12.79 25.09 8.53
N THR A 480 -12.54 26.41 8.54
CA THR A 480 -12.33 27.28 7.38
C THR A 480 -10.86 27.78 7.30
N PRO A 481 -10.25 27.89 6.10
CA PRO A 481 -8.86 28.34 5.99
C PRO A 481 -8.68 29.82 5.66
N ALA A 482 -7.50 30.38 5.96
CA ALA A 482 -7.13 31.79 5.81
C ALA A 482 -6.28 32.07 4.55
N ILE A 483 -6.37 33.30 4.04
CA ILE A 483 -5.80 33.78 2.78
C ILE A 483 -4.55 34.64 3.03
N ILE A 484 -3.47 34.40 2.29
CA ILE A 484 -2.21 35.20 2.32
C ILE A 484 -1.86 35.69 0.90
N LYS A 485 -1.52 36.99 0.77
CA LYS A 485 -1.15 37.63 -0.50
C LYS A 485 0.38 37.74 -0.70
N PRO A 486 0.93 37.47 -1.90
CA PRO A 486 2.37 37.60 -2.18
C PRO A 486 2.81 38.91 -2.80
N MET A 487 4.11 39.23 -2.67
CA MET A 487 4.77 40.45 -3.22
C MET A 487 5.37 40.25 -4.61
N LYS A 488 5.35 41.29 -5.43
CA LYS A 488 5.69 41.27 -6.87
C LYS A 488 7.02 41.95 -7.21
N ASN A 489 7.87 41.29 -7.97
CA ASN A 489 8.99 41.88 -8.73
C ASN A 489 8.66 41.78 -10.22
N GLY A 490 8.80 42.85 -10.98
CA GLY A 490 8.20 43.09 -12.31
C GLY A 490 8.57 42.17 -13.48
N ASN A 491 9.47 41.18 -13.32
CA ASN A 491 9.88 40.26 -14.38
C ASN A 491 9.61 38.77 -14.10
N ASP A 492 9.16 38.42 -12.90
CA ASP A 492 8.87 37.04 -12.52
C ASP A 492 7.50 36.60 -13.07
N THR A 493 7.33 35.29 -13.20
CA THR A 493 6.07 34.64 -13.57
C THR A 493 5.93 33.32 -12.84
N ASN A 494 4.71 32.94 -12.47
CA ASN A 494 4.39 31.59 -11.99
C ASN A 494 3.75 30.72 -13.08
N ALA A 495 3.67 31.23 -14.32
CA ALA A 495 3.15 30.46 -15.44
C ALA A 495 4.04 29.25 -15.76
N ARG A 496 3.40 28.15 -16.13
CA ARG A 496 4.12 26.92 -16.49
C ARG A 496 4.63 26.99 -17.93
N VAL A 497 5.89 26.56 -18.12
CA VAL A 497 6.47 26.27 -19.43
C VAL A 497 6.86 24.78 -19.37
N VAL A 498 5.98 23.93 -19.90
CA VAL A 498 6.08 22.47 -19.84
C VAL A 498 6.64 21.96 -21.18
N CYS A 499 7.79 21.31 -21.18
CA CYS A 499 8.47 20.89 -22.39
C CYS A 499 8.66 19.37 -22.42
N TYR A 500 8.14 18.72 -23.46
CA TYR A 500 8.37 17.28 -23.67
C TYR A 500 9.75 17.07 -24.28
N PHE A 501 10.52 16.16 -23.67
CA PHE A 501 11.79 15.64 -24.19
C PHE A 501 11.52 14.21 -24.71
N THR A 502 11.84 13.98 -25.98
CA THR A 502 11.61 12.67 -26.64
C THR A 502 12.90 11.84 -26.58
N ASN A 503 12.82 10.65 -25.98
CA ASN A 503 14.02 9.81 -25.79
C ASN A 503 14.57 9.20 -27.11
N TRP A 504 13.79 9.21 -28.18
CA TRP A 504 14.23 8.73 -29.50
C TRP A 504 14.98 9.80 -30.33
N SER A 505 14.93 11.07 -29.94
CA SER A 505 15.56 12.18 -30.70
C SER A 505 17.07 12.04 -30.82
N HIS A 506 17.71 11.32 -29.88
CA HIS A 506 19.16 11.05 -29.96
C HIS A 506 19.55 10.16 -31.15
N LYS A 507 18.58 9.48 -31.79
CA LYS A 507 18.79 8.58 -32.93
C LYS A 507 18.71 9.31 -34.28
N ARG A 508 18.28 10.59 -34.31
CA ARG A 508 18.19 11.31 -35.57
C ARG A 508 19.58 11.53 -36.17
N PRO A 509 19.68 11.54 -37.51
CA PRO A 509 21.00 11.70 -38.14
C PRO A 509 21.51 13.15 -38.08
N GLY A 510 22.82 13.30 -38.08
CA GLY A 510 23.50 14.58 -38.27
C GLY A 510 23.05 15.67 -37.30
N GLN A 511 22.74 16.85 -37.86
CA GLN A 511 22.34 18.03 -37.09
C GLN A 511 20.95 17.91 -36.44
N GLY A 512 20.19 16.89 -36.79
CA GLY A 512 18.89 16.61 -36.16
C GLY A 512 18.99 15.83 -34.84
N GLN A 513 20.17 15.32 -34.51
CA GLN A 513 20.39 14.57 -33.25
C GLN A 513 20.25 15.49 -32.05
N PHE A 514 19.35 15.14 -31.12
CA PHE A 514 19.10 15.89 -29.88
C PHE A 514 19.36 14.99 -28.67
N THR A 515 20.17 15.50 -27.75
CA THR A 515 20.54 14.76 -26.51
C THR A 515 20.33 15.67 -25.29
N PRO A 516 20.35 15.11 -24.08
CA PRO A 516 20.15 15.91 -22.85
C PRO A 516 21.09 17.11 -22.73
N GLU A 517 22.29 17.07 -23.34
CA GLU A 517 23.25 18.16 -23.29
C GLU A 517 22.79 19.41 -24.08
N HIS A 518 21.83 19.24 -24.98
CA HIS A 518 21.23 20.37 -25.72
C HIS A 518 20.18 21.11 -24.87
N LEU A 519 19.69 20.48 -23.78
CA LEU A 519 18.68 21.07 -22.90
C LEU A 519 19.28 22.24 -22.09
N ASP A 520 18.65 23.41 -22.19
CA ASP A 520 18.93 24.54 -21.30
C ASP A 520 18.08 24.32 -20.02
N PRO A 521 18.71 24.12 -18.85
CA PRO A 521 17.97 23.89 -17.61
C PRO A 521 17.08 25.04 -17.16
N PHE A 522 17.24 26.24 -17.75
CA PHE A 522 16.46 27.41 -17.42
C PHE A 522 15.40 27.75 -18.47
N LEU A 523 15.28 26.97 -19.55
CA LEU A 523 14.31 27.22 -20.64
C LEU A 523 12.88 26.94 -20.19
N CYS A 524 12.67 25.81 -19.50
CA CYS A 524 11.34 25.33 -19.10
C CYS A 524 11.22 25.25 -17.57
N THR A 525 9.98 25.36 -17.07
CA THR A 525 9.70 25.13 -15.63
C THR A 525 9.56 23.64 -15.32
N HIS A 526 9.05 22.90 -16.30
CA HIS A 526 8.81 21.46 -16.22
C HIS A 526 9.35 20.79 -17.49
N VAL A 527 10.08 19.72 -17.35
CA VAL A 527 10.44 18.83 -18.46
C VAL A 527 9.70 17.50 -18.25
N ILE A 528 9.02 17.03 -19.27
CA ILE A 528 8.36 15.71 -19.25
C ILE A 528 9.12 14.78 -20.19
N TYR A 529 9.72 13.74 -19.63
CA TYR A 529 10.47 12.72 -20.35
C TYR A 529 9.48 11.77 -21.05
N ALA A 530 9.49 11.70 -22.37
CA ALA A 530 8.61 10.86 -23.15
C ALA A 530 9.42 9.75 -23.81
N PHE A 531 9.24 8.49 -23.48
CA PHE A 531 8.23 7.88 -22.62
C PHE A 531 8.84 6.74 -21.81
N ALA A 532 8.21 6.37 -20.68
CA ALA A 532 8.35 5.05 -20.09
C ALA A 532 7.35 4.08 -20.72
N ASN A 533 7.62 2.79 -20.60
CA ASN A 533 6.72 1.74 -21.08
C ASN A 533 6.13 0.97 -19.87
N LEU A 534 5.21 0.04 -20.15
CA LEU A 534 4.63 -0.89 -19.17
C LEU A 534 5.02 -2.32 -19.55
N ASN A 535 5.44 -3.10 -18.55
CA ASN A 535 5.68 -4.53 -18.77
C ASN A 535 4.39 -5.34 -18.47
N SER A 536 4.46 -6.65 -18.65
CA SER A 536 3.33 -7.58 -18.39
C SER A 536 2.92 -7.65 -16.91
N GLU A 537 3.76 -7.15 -16.00
CA GLU A 537 3.46 -7.07 -14.57
C GLU A 537 2.91 -5.70 -14.17
N PHE A 538 2.58 -4.85 -15.14
CA PHE A 538 2.04 -3.49 -14.94
C PHE A 538 3.02 -2.58 -14.19
N LYS A 539 4.32 -2.77 -14.39
CA LYS A 539 5.40 -1.94 -13.84
C LYS A 539 5.94 -1.01 -14.91
N LEU A 540 6.28 0.21 -14.53
CA LEU A 540 7.00 1.13 -15.41
C LEU A 540 8.38 0.55 -15.70
N ILE A 541 8.76 0.59 -16.96
CA ILE A 541 10.09 0.20 -17.43
C ILE A 541 10.60 1.24 -18.45
N PRO A 542 11.93 1.34 -18.64
CA PRO A 542 12.46 2.16 -19.74
C PRO A 542 11.92 1.70 -21.09
N SER A 543 11.62 2.65 -21.99
CA SER A 543 11.17 2.35 -23.35
C SER A 543 12.32 2.23 -24.35
N GLU A 544 13.50 2.75 -24.00
CA GLU A 544 14.71 2.73 -24.81
C GLU A 544 15.87 2.05 -24.06
N PRO A 545 16.71 1.26 -24.75
CA PRO A 545 17.85 0.62 -24.09
C PRO A 545 18.82 1.60 -23.41
N ASN A 546 18.92 2.84 -23.93
CA ASN A 546 19.81 3.88 -23.41
C ASN A 546 19.23 4.70 -22.25
N ASP A 547 18.00 4.44 -21.84
CA ASP A 547 17.35 5.21 -20.77
C ASP A 547 18.04 4.99 -19.42
N GLU A 548 18.30 3.75 -19.03
CA GLU A 548 18.68 3.39 -17.65
C GLU A 548 20.07 2.73 -17.53
N ILE A 549 20.89 2.76 -18.55
CA ILE A 549 22.30 2.32 -18.44
C ILE A 549 23.11 3.38 -17.66
N ALA A 550 24.31 3.02 -17.20
CA ALA A 550 25.24 3.97 -16.56
C ALA A 550 25.50 5.14 -17.52
N ASN A 551 25.34 6.36 -17.03
CA ASN A 551 25.36 7.60 -17.81
C ASN A 551 24.32 7.60 -18.95
N GLY A 552 23.17 6.98 -18.67
CA GLY A 552 22.05 6.90 -19.62
C GLY A 552 21.19 8.16 -19.68
N LEU A 553 20.15 8.12 -20.48
CA LEU A 553 19.31 9.32 -20.73
C LEU A 553 18.61 9.82 -19.46
N TYR A 554 18.12 8.91 -18.59
CA TYR A 554 17.47 9.30 -17.31
C TYR A 554 18.45 10.12 -16.44
N GLU A 555 19.64 9.55 -16.20
CA GLU A 555 20.66 10.18 -15.36
C GLU A 555 21.05 11.58 -15.91
N ARG A 556 21.27 11.66 -17.22
CA ARG A 556 21.69 12.89 -17.89
C ARG A 556 20.62 13.98 -17.87
N VAL A 557 19.33 13.62 -18.10
CA VAL A 557 18.22 14.58 -18.01
C VAL A 557 18.02 15.04 -16.56
N LEU A 558 18.02 14.10 -15.61
CA LEU A 558 17.82 14.42 -14.17
C LEU A 558 18.95 15.27 -13.59
N SER A 559 20.17 15.16 -14.15
CA SER A 559 21.33 15.99 -13.75
C SER A 559 21.11 17.49 -13.96
N LEU A 560 20.17 17.89 -14.83
CA LEU A 560 19.82 19.30 -15.04
C LEU A 560 19.34 19.97 -13.74
N LYS A 561 18.77 19.18 -12.80
CA LYS A 561 18.30 19.70 -11.51
C LYS A 561 19.44 20.20 -10.62
N SER A 562 20.67 19.71 -10.83
CA SER A 562 21.85 20.23 -10.13
C SER A 562 22.21 21.67 -10.56
N LYS A 563 21.89 22.04 -11.81
CA LYS A 563 22.07 23.39 -12.35
C LYS A 563 20.88 24.30 -12.03
N ASN A 564 19.65 23.75 -12.04
CA ASN A 564 18.42 24.47 -11.71
C ASN A 564 17.57 23.64 -10.74
N PRO A 565 17.74 23.81 -9.43
CA PRO A 565 16.94 23.07 -8.44
C PRO A 565 15.44 23.33 -8.48
N LYS A 566 14.99 24.40 -9.14
CA LYS A 566 13.55 24.70 -9.31
C LYS A 566 12.91 23.89 -10.44
N LEU A 567 13.72 23.35 -11.37
CA LEU A 567 13.26 22.58 -12.52
C LEU A 567 12.57 21.28 -12.02
N LYS A 568 11.36 21.04 -12.49
CA LYS A 568 10.63 19.80 -12.24
C LYS A 568 10.78 18.86 -13.44
N ILE A 569 11.11 17.62 -13.18
CA ILE A 569 11.27 16.60 -14.24
C ILE A 569 10.34 15.43 -13.96
N LEU A 570 9.32 15.29 -14.83
CA LEU A 570 8.33 14.20 -14.78
C LEU A 570 8.68 13.16 -15.85
N ILE A 571 8.11 11.96 -15.73
CA ILE A 571 8.16 10.96 -16.80
C ILE A 571 6.74 10.66 -17.26
N ALA A 572 6.55 10.56 -18.58
CA ALA A 572 5.27 10.23 -19.19
C ALA A 572 5.19 8.72 -19.46
N VAL A 573 4.00 8.15 -19.26
CA VAL A 573 3.67 6.77 -19.65
C VAL A 573 2.52 6.81 -20.65
N GLY A 574 2.67 6.11 -21.77
CA GLY A 574 1.66 6.04 -22.81
C GLY A 574 2.15 6.54 -24.15
N GLY A 575 1.37 7.47 -24.73
CA GLY A 575 1.61 8.03 -26.07
C GLY A 575 0.97 7.20 -27.17
N TRP A 576 0.93 7.80 -28.37
CA TRP A 576 0.27 7.22 -29.55
C TRP A 576 0.72 5.78 -29.86
N MET A 577 2.04 5.52 -29.78
CA MET A 577 2.60 4.20 -30.12
C MET A 577 2.22 3.10 -29.12
N MET A 578 2.03 3.43 -27.85
CA MET A 578 1.54 2.47 -26.83
C MET A 578 0.07 2.15 -27.06
N GLY A 579 -0.72 3.16 -27.41
CA GLY A 579 -2.17 3.05 -27.62
C GLY A 579 -2.96 2.79 -26.34
N PRO A 580 -4.26 2.52 -26.48
CA PRO A 580 -5.15 2.39 -25.32
C PRO A 580 -5.16 1.02 -24.65
N ILE A 581 -4.71 -0.05 -25.34
CA ILE A 581 -4.87 -1.43 -24.85
C ILE A 581 -4.14 -1.70 -23.54
N PRO A 582 -2.86 -1.30 -23.35
CA PRO A 582 -2.20 -1.53 -22.06
C PRO A 582 -2.92 -0.87 -20.88
N PHE A 583 -3.46 0.34 -21.08
CA PHE A 583 -4.24 1.03 -20.03
C PHE A 583 -5.56 0.31 -19.74
N ARG A 584 -6.26 -0.18 -20.76
CA ARG A 584 -7.49 -0.97 -20.58
C ARG A 584 -7.19 -2.24 -19.77
N THR A 585 -6.14 -2.98 -20.14
CA THR A 585 -5.70 -4.20 -19.44
C THR A 585 -5.32 -3.88 -17.99
N LEU A 586 -4.56 -2.81 -17.77
CA LEU A 586 -4.19 -2.32 -16.43
C LEU A 586 -5.41 -2.04 -15.56
N THR A 587 -6.41 -1.36 -16.12
CA THR A 587 -7.56 -0.86 -15.36
C THR A 587 -8.72 -1.85 -15.25
N GLU A 588 -8.60 -3.06 -15.82
CA GLU A 588 -9.59 -4.14 -15.67
C GLU A 588 -9.74 -4.61 -14.21
N SER A 589 -8.71 -4.46 -13.40
CA SER A 589 -8.70 -4.97 -12.02
C SER A 589 -8.16 -3.93 -11.05
N ALA A 590 -8.81 -3.81 -9.90
CA ALA A 590 -8.36 -2.95 -8.80
C ALA A 590 -6.96 -3.37 -8.32
N TYR A 591 -6.67 -4.66 -8.30
CA TYR A 591 -5.35 -5.19 -7.93
C TYR A 591 -4.25 -4.67 -8.87
N ARG A 592 -4.47 -4.75 -10.20
CA ARG A 592 -3.50 -4.25 -11.21
C ARG A 592 -3.26 -2.75 -11.03
N GLN A 593 -4.33 -1.97 -10.83
CA GLN A 593 -4.23 -0.51 -10.61
C GLN A 593 -3.40 -0.19 -9.36
N THR A 594 -3.69 -0.85 -8.24
CA THR A 594 -2.97 -0.61 -6.98
C THR A 594 -1.50 -1.02 -7.09
N LEU A 595 -1.22 -2.15 -7.74
CA LEU A 595 0.14 -2.62 -8.02
C LEU A 595 0.90 -1.60 -8.89
N PHE A 596 0.26 -1.08 -9.94
CA PHE A 596 0.82 -0.06 -10.83
C PHE A 596 1.16 1.21 -10.05
N THR A 597 0.22 1.75 -9.26
CA THR A 597 0.44 3.01 -8.54
C THR A 597 1.56 2.87 -7.50
N PHE A 598 1.65 1.73 -6.83
CA PHE A 598 2.74 1.41 -5.90
C PHE A 598 4.09 1.40 -6.64
N ASN A 599 4.18 0.68 -7.76
CA ASN A 599 5.41 0.56 -8.56
C ASN A 599 5.82 1.90 -9.17
N VAL A 600 4.86 2.75 -9.55
CA VAL A 600 5.12 4.11 -10.04
C VAL A 600 5.88 4.92 -8.99
N VAL A 601 5.41 4.91 -7.74
CA VAL A 601 6.10 5.65 -6.65
C VAL A 601 7.54 5.14 -6.49
N GLU A 602 7.75 3.83 -6.46
CA GLU A 602 9.10 3.24 -6.37
C GLU A 602 9.98 3.68 -7.54
N PHE A 603 9.43 3.60 -8.77
CA PHE A 603 10.15 3.98 -10.00
C PHE A 603 10.61 5.44 -9.94
N LEU A 604 9.68 6.36 -9.60
CA LEU A 604 9.95 7.79 -9.56
C LEU A 604 10.96 8.16 -8.47
N ARG A 605 10.75 7.65 -7.26
CA ARG A 605 11.61 7.97 -6.10
C ARG A 605 13.03 7.42 -6.25
N LYS A 606 13.15 6.20 -6.76
CA LYS A 606 14.47 5.55 -6.97
C LYS A 606 15.34 6.34 -7.95
N ARG A 607 14.72 6.92 -8.98
CA ARG A 607 15.45 7.62 -10.05
C ARG A 607 15.56 9.14 -9.84
N GLY A 608 14.67 9.72 -9.03
CA GLY A 608 14.66 11.15 -8.74
C GLY A 608 13.73 11.97 -9.64
N PHE A 609 12.75 11.35 -10.28
CA PHE A 609 11.69 12.07 -11.02
C PHE A 609 10.75 12.77 -10.03
N ASP A 610 10.20 13.91 -10.43
CA ASP A 610 9.31 14.74 -9.60
C ASP A 610 7.83 14.37 -9.77
N GLY A 611 7.49 13.51 -10.73
CA GLY A 611 6.11 13.11 -10.96
C GLY A 611 5.89 12.27 -12.20
N LEU A 612 4.61 11.98 -12.44
CA LEU A 612 4.13 11.17 -13.56
C LEU A 612 3.21 11.99 -14.46
N ASP A 613 3.36 11.83 -15.77
CA ASP A 613 2.41 12.33 -16.79
C ASP A 613 1.70 11.13 -17.41
N VAL A 614 0.36 11.11 -17.36
CA VAL A 614 -0.44 10.02 -17.91
C VAL A 614 -0.87 10.40 -19.33
N CYS A 615 -0.37 9.68 -20.32
CA CYS A 615 -0.62 9.94 -21.73
C CYS A 615 -1.39 8.77 -22.37
N TRP A 616 -2.62 8.51 -21.86
CA TRP A 616 -3.51 7.48 -22.42
C TRP A 616 -4.19 8.04 -23.66
N GLU A 617 -3.80 7.59 -24.85
CA GLU A 617 -4.32 8.07 -26.14
C GLU A 617 -5.19 6.98 -26.80
N PHE A 618 -6.52 6.99 -26.65
CA PHE A 618 -7.34 7.85 -25.77
C PHE A 618 -8.40 6.97 -25.11
N PRO A 619 -8.82 7.28 -23.87
CA PRO A 619 -10.00 6.61 -23.31
C PRO A 619 -11.24 6.94 -24.14
N ARG A 620 -12.12 5.95 -24.36
CA ARG A 620 -13.34 6.10 -25.18
C ARG A 620 -14.50 5.32 -24.58
N GLY A 621 -15.63 5.97 -24.49
CA GLY A 621 -16.85 5.38 -23.96
C GLY A 621 -16.89 5.41 -22.43
N THR A 622 -18.04 5.02 -21.88
CA THR A 622 -18.34 5.11 -20.43
C THR A 622 -17.34 4.31 -19.60
N GLU A 623 -17.02 3.12 -20.05
CA GLU A 623 -16.12 2.21 -19.31
C GLU A 623 -14.69 2.78 -19.18
N ASP A 624 -14.09 3.21 -20.30
CA ASP A 624 -12.75 3.84 -20.29
C ASP A 624 -12.78 5.14 -19.47
N LYS A 625 -13.86 5.94 -19.59
CA LYS A 625 -14.05 7.19 -18.84
C LYS A 625 -13.98 6.96 -17.33
N GLU A 626 -14.72 5.95 -16.83
CA GLU A 626 -14.74 5.57 -15.41
C GLU A 626 -13.37 5.03 -14.95
N ARG A 627 -12.78 4.16 -15.80
CA ARG A 627 -11.48 3.54 -15.52
C ARG A 627 -10.34 4.58 -15.45
N TYR A 628 -10.34 5.53 -16.41
CA TYR A 628 -9.36 6.63 -16.46
C TYR A 628 -9.47 7.51 -15.20
N THR A 629 -10.70 7.92 -14.86
CA THR A 629 -10.98 8.73 -13.67
C THR A 629 -10.49 8.02 -12.39
N LYS A 630 -10.80 6.74 -12.28
CA LYS A 630 -10.40 5.91 -11.13
C LYS A 630 -8.88 5.75 -11.05
N LEU A 631 -8.21 5.57 -12.17
CA LEU A 631 -6.74 5.49 -12.24
C LEU A 631 -6.08 6.78 -11.73
N LEU A 632 -6.56 7.95 -12.19
CA LEU A 632 -6.04 9.25 -11.73
C LEU A 632 -6.28 9.46 -10.22
N LYS A 633 -7.46 9.09 -9.74
CA LYS A 633 -7.81 9.14 -8.32
C LYS A 633 -6.84 8.28 -7.49
N GLU A 634 -6.64 7.04 -7.91
CA GLU A 634 -5.73 6.09 -7.25
C GLU A 634 -4.29 6.63 -7.19
N LEU A 635 -3.80 7.17 -8.31
CA LEU A 635 -2.47 7.80 -8.38
C LEU A 635 -2.38 8.99 -7.42
N ARG A 636 -3.37 9.88 -7.42
CA ARG A 636 -3.41 11.06 -6.55
C ARG A 636 -3.37 10.65 -5.07
N GLU A 637 -4.25 9.75 -4.67
CA GLU A 637 -4.34 9.27 -3.28
C GLU A 637 -3.04 8.60 -2.84
N THR A 638 -2.41 7.83 -3.72
CA THR A 638 -1.12 7.18 -3.45
C THR A 638 0.00 8.21 -3.28
N PHE A 639 0.07 9.22 -4.15
CA PHE A 639 1.09 10.30 -4.08
C PHE A 639 0.91 11.14 -2.80
N ASP A 640 -0.34 11.48 -2.46
CA ASP A 640 -0.66 12.24 -1.23
C ASP A 640 -0.28 11.43 0.03
N GLY A 641 -0.65 10.14 0.05
CA GLY A 641 -0.33 9.23 1.16
C GLY A 641 1.17 9.01 1.33
N GLU A 642 1.90 8.85 0.22
CA GLU A 642 3.36 8.69 0.23
C GLU A 642 4.06 9.94 0.78
N ALA A 643 3.64 11.11 0.34
CA ALA A 643 4.22 12.37 0.80
C ALA A 643 4.00 12.55 2.31
N LYS A 644 2.78 12.27 2.78
CA LYS A 644 2.42 12.32 4.21
C LYS A 644 3.25 11.32 5.03
N GLY A 645 3.40 10.10 4.53
CA GLY A 645 4.12 9.04 5.24
C GLY A 645 5.64 9.19 5.22
N SER A 646 6.22 9.73 4.13
CA SER A 646 7.67 9.85 3.94
C SER A 646 8.24 11.21 4.35
N GLY A 647 7.37 12.24 4.49
CA GLY A 647 7.79 13.62 4.70
C GLY A 647 8.45 14.27 3.48
N LYS A 648 8.42 13.63 2.32
CA LYS A 648 9.01 14.15 1.08
C LYS A 648 8.01 15.05 0.34
N PRO A 649 8.49 15.98 -0.51
CA PRO A 649 7.58 16.74 -1.37
C PRO A 649 6.70 15.80 -2.19
N ARG A 650 5.41 16.13 -2.31
CA ARG A 650 4.44 15.31 -3.04
C ARG A 650 4.83 15.21 -4.52
N LEU A 651 4.72 14.01 -5.06
CA LEU A 651 4.93 13.77 -6.50
C LEU A 651 3.83 14.48 -7.30
N LEU A 652 4.22 15.08 -8.43
CA LEU A 652 3.30 15.75 -9.34
C LEU A 652 2.57 14.70 -10.19
N LEU A 653 1.32 15.02 -10.55
CA LEU A 653 0.50 14.21 -11.45
C LEU A 653 -0.09 15.11 -12.54
N SER A 654 0.31 14.88 -13.77
CA SER A 654 -0.26 15.56 -14.93
C SER A 654 -0.77 14.55 -15.96
N ALA A 655 -1.44 15.03 -16.97
CA ALA A 655 -1.89 14.19 -18.09
C ALA A 655 -1.85 14.98 -19.38
N ALA A 656 -1.50 14.30 -20.48
CA ALA A 656 -1.70 14.78 -21.84
C ALA A 656 -3.09 14.33 -22.29
N VAL A 657 -3.92 15.30 -22.73
CA VAL A 657 -5.32 15.06 -23.03
C VAL A 657 -5.67 15.60 -24.43
N PRO A 658 -6.70 15.04 -25.12
CA PRO A 658 -7.02 15.44 -26.48
C PRO A 658 -7.63 16.83 -26.58
N ALA A 659 -7.40 17.47 -27.72
CA ALA A 659 -8.10 18.69 -28.13
C ALA A 659 -9.46 18.37 -28.79
N SER A 660 -9.61 17.18 -29.38
CA SER A 660 -10.84 16.77 -30.07
C SER A 660 -12.04 16.73 -29.13
N PHE A 661 -13.07 17.52 -29.43
CA PHE A 661 -14.30 17.55 -28.62
C PHE A 661 -14.98 16.18 -28.53
N GLU A 662 -14.88 15.37 -29.59
CA GLU A 662 -15.42 14.01 -29.62
C GLU A 662 -14.72 13.10 -28.57
N ALA A 663 -13.40 13.17 -28.53
CA ALA A 663 -12.61 12.39 -27.57
C ALA A 663 -12.88 12.88 -26.14
N VAL A 664 -12.96 14.19 -25.94
CA VAL A 664 -13.27 14.80 -24.62
C VAL A 664 -14.64 14.32 -24.14
N ASN A 665 -15.66 14.41 -24.97
CA ASN A 665 -17.05 14.01 -24.65
C ASN A 665 -17.13 12.51 -24.31
N SER A 666 -16.47 11.70 -25.12
CA SER A 666 -16.52 10.24 -25.00
C SER A 666 -15.74 9.72 -23.79
N GLY A 667 -14.53 10.22 -23.55
CA GLY A 667 -13.55 9.56 -22.67
C GLY A 667 -13.21 10.27 -21.36
N TYR A 668 -13.76 11.47 -21.09
CA TYR A 668 -13.31 12.26 -19.93
C TYR A 668 -14.48 12.74 -19.08
N ASP A 669 -14.37 12.49 -17.76
CA ASP A 669 -15.16 13.16 -16.72
C ASP A 669 -14.33 14.37 -16.27
N VAL A 670 -14.51 15.50 -16.96
CA VAL A 670 -13.62 16.66 -16.81
C VAL A 670 -13.59 17.19 -15.37
N PRO A 671 -14.72 17.35 -14.65
CA PRO A 671 -14.69 17.82 -13.26
C PRO A 671 -13.89 16.87 -12.34
N GLU A 672 -14.05 15.56 -12.50
CA GLU A 672 -13.32 14.57 -11.69
C GLU A 672 -11.83 14.56 -12.04
N VAL A 673 -11.48 14.54 -13.32
CA VAL A 673 -10.09 14.61 -13.81
C VAL A 673 -9.40 15.85 -13.24
N ASN A 674 -10.08 17.00 -13.27
CA ASN A 674 -9.57 18.28 -12.76
C ASN A 674 -9.22 18.22 -11.26
N LYS A 675 -9.94 17.41 -10.45
CA LYS A 675 -9.64 17.24 -9.02
C LYS A 675 -8.28 16.60 -8.79
N TYR A 676 -7.93 15.61 -9.62
CA TYR A 676 -6.78 14.72 -9.34
C TYR A 676 -5.48 15.20 -9.97
N LEU A 677 -5.52 16.02 -11.05
CA LEU A 677 -4.33 16.48 -11.76
C LEU A 677 -3.81 17.81 -11.18
N ASP A 678 -2.49 17.96 -11.16
CA ASP A 678 -1.83 19.23 -10.85
C ASP A 678 -1.94 20.21 -12.02
N PHE A 679 -1.80 19.71 -13.24
CA PHE A 679 -2.04 20.47 -14.47
C PHE A 679 -2.43 19.53 -15.60
N ILE A 680 -3.08 20.11 -16.61
CA ILE A 680 -3.71 19.41 -17.75
C ILE A 680 -3.05 19.92 -19.03
N ASN A 681 -2.28 19.06 -19.70
CA ASN A 681 -1.61 19.38 -20.98
C ASN A 681 -2.60 19.08 -22.13
N ILE A 682 -3.24 20.09 -22.67
CA ILE A 682 -4.17 19.93 -23.80
C ILE A 682 -3.35 19.90 -25.10
N MET A 683 -3.44 18.81 -25.86
CA MET A 683 -2.70 18.61 -27.12
C MET A 683 -3.38 19.35 -28.24
N THR A 684 -3.27 20.70 -28.26
CA THR A 684 -3.89 21.63 -29.21
C THR A 684 -3.06 21.74 -30.47
N TYR A 685 -2.84 20.61 -31.12
CA TYR A 685 -2.13 20.44 -32.39
C TYR A 685 -2.63 19.15 -33.06
N ASP A 686 -2.13 18.85 -34.26
CA ASP A 686 -2.58 17.72 -35.08
C ASP A 686 -4.09 17.84 -35.41
N PHE A 687 -4.59 19.04 -35.50
CA PHE A 687 -5.98 19.29 -35.95
C PHE A 687 -6.18 18.85 -37.40
N HIS A 688 -5.15 18.98 -38.23
CA HIS A 688 -5.15 18.66 -39.65
C HIS A 688 -3.81 18.01 -40.02
N GLY A 689 -3.82 17.14 -41.02
CA GLY A 689 -2.63 16.44 -41.49
C GLY A 689 -2.89 15.62 -42.76
N ASP A 690 -1.91 14.80 -43.15
CA ASP A 690 -1.92 14.05 -44.39
C ASP A 690 -3.00 12.95 -44.50
N TRP A 691 -3.80 12.78 -43.48
CA TRP A 691 -5.03 11.97 -43.49
C TRP A 691 -6.18 12.69 -44.19
N GLU A 692 -6.01 13.97 -44.58
CA GLU A 692 -6.99 14.79 -45.28
C GLU A 692 -6.60 15.01 -46.75
N LYS A 693 -7.59 15.37 -47.59
CA LYS A 693 -7.41 15.58 -49.03
C LYS A 693 -7.17 17.05 -49.40
N ASN A 694 -7.19 17.92 -48.41
CA ASN A 694 -7.02 19.35 -48.58
C ASN A 694 -6.00 19.86 -47.56
N VAL A 695 -5.22 20.89 -47.97
CA VAL A 695 -4.23 21.46 -47.04
C VAL A 695 -4.95 22.25 -45.95
N ALA A 696 -4.47 22.06 -44.72
CA ALA A 696 -4.99 22.78 -43.57
C ALA A 696 -3.92 22.87 -42.49
N HIS A 697 -4.09 23.79 -41.54
CA HIS A 697 -3.04 24.12 -40.57
C HIS A 697 -2.99 23.14 -39.39
N ASN A 698 -1.78 22.75 -38.97
CA ASN A 698 -1.49 21.88 -37.84
C ASN A 698 -2.20 22.35 -36.54
N SER A 699 -2.15 23.69 -36.25
CA SER A 699 -2.59 24.21 -34.95
C SER A 699 -3.14 25.64 -35.12
N PRO A 700 -4.29 25.83 -35.78
CA PRO A 700 -4.87 27.17 -35.96
C PRO A 700 -5.42 27.69 -34.65
N LEU A 701 -5.19 28.96 -34.31
CA LEU A 701 -5.75 29.58 -33.09
C LEU A 701 -7.28 29.76 -33.23
N PHE A 702 -7.75 30.28 -34.38
CA PHE A 702 -9.17 30.53 -34.67
C PHE A 702 -9.55 29.90 -36.02
N PRO A 703 -10.85 29.70 -36.30
CA PRO A 703 -11.28 29.15 -37.60
C PRO A 703 -11.28 30.22 -38.71
N ILE A 704 -11.08 29.78 -39.93
CA ILE A 704 -11.34 30.65 -41.10
C ILE A 704 -12.86 30.90 -41.23
N GLN A 705 -13.22 32.02 -41.83
CA GLN A 705 -14.63 32.43 -42.03
C GLN A 705 -15.40 31.36 -42.82
N ALA A 706 -14.78 30.76 -43.82
CA ALA A 706 -15.35 29.73 -44.70
C ALA A 706 -15.45 28.34 -44.04
N ALA A 707 -14.96 28.14 -42.82
CA ALA A 707 -14.96 26.85 -42.13
C ALA A 707 -16.38 26.31 -41.89
N THR A 708 -16.55 25.01 -42.08
CA THR A 708 -17.77 24.28 -41.72
C THR A 708 -17.91 24.26 -40.19
N ASP A 709 -19.10 23.94 -39.67
CA ASP A 709 -19.37 23.81 -38.23
C ASP A 709 -18.42 22.80 -37.55
N TYR A 710 -18.03 21.75 -38.24
CA TYR A 710 -17.05 20.76 -37.74
C TYR A 710 -15.63 21.37 -37.68
N GLN A 711 -15.21 22.02 -38.77
CA GLN A 711 -13.87 22.63 -38.87
C GLN A 711 -13.67 23.77 -37.87
N ARG A 712 -14.74 24.50 -37.51
CA ARG A 712 -14.71 25.55 -36.47
C ARG A 712 -14.30 25.00 -35.09
N LYS A 713 -14.47 23.69 -34.88
CA LYS A 713 -14.13 23.00 -33.63
C LYS A 713 -12.68 22.51 -33.61
N LEU A 714 -11.99 22.55 -34.75
CA LEU A 714 -10.60 22.08 -34.88
C LEU A 714 -9.63 23.27 -34.74
N THR A 715 -9.71 23.95 -33.59
CA THR A 715 -8.86 25.11 -33.25
C THR A 715 -8.46 25.10 -31.78
N VAL A 716 -7.36 25.79 -31.49
CA VAL A 716 -6.86 25.97 -30.10
C VAL A 716 -7.94 26.60 -29.22
N ASP A 717 -8.55 27.72 -29.70
CA ASP A 717 -9.57 28.46 -28.94
C ASP A 717 -10.77 27.57 -28.59
N PHE A 718 -11.35 26.89 -29.57
CA PHE A 718 -12.51 26.01 -29.31
C PHE A 718 -12.18 24.89 -28.34
N SER A 719 -11.06 24.19 -28.55
CA SER A 719 -10.68 23.03 -27.76
C SER A 719 -10.43 23.38 -26.30
N VAL A 720 -9.72 24.46 -26.03
CA VAL A 720 -9.46 24.92 -24.66
C VAL A 720 -10.76 25.35 -23.99
N ASN A 721 -11.62 26.10 -24.69
CA ASN A 721 -12.92 26.53 -24.16
C ASN A 721 -13.83 25.32 -23.87
N GLU A 722 -13.74 24.24 -24.66
CA GLU A 722 -14.49 23.00 -24.41
C GLU A 722 -14.09 22.39 -23.06
N TRP A 723 -12.78 22.29 -22.76
CA TRP A 723 -12.29 21.81 -21.47
C TRP A 723 -12.78 22.72 -20.32
N ILE A 724 -12.71 24.05 -20.48
CA ILE A 724 -13.19 25.02 -19.47
C ILE A 724 -14.71 24.85 -19.23
N ASN A 725 -15.49 24.81 -20.29
CA ASN A 725 -16.95 24.71 -20.23
C ASN A 725 -17.41 23.41 -19.54
N LYS A 726 -16.57 22.35 -19.61
CA LYS A 726 -16.84 21.06 -18.98
C LYS A 726 -16.34 20.98 -17.55
N GLY A 727 -15.64 22.01 -17.04
CA GLY A 727 -15.25 22.09 -15.62
C GLY A 727 -13.75 22.07 -15.32
N ALA A 728 -12.90 22.17 -16.34
CA ALA A 728 -11.46 22.30 -16.11
C ALA A 728 -11.13 23.70 -15.59
N SER A 729 -10.34 23.77 -14.54
CA SER A 729 -9.90 25.03 -13.94
C SER A 729 -8.83 25.71 -14.77
N ARG A 730 -8.95 27.01 -15.00
CA ARG A 730 -8.02 27.79 -15.82
C ARG A 730 -6.58 27.71 -15.32
N GLU A 731 -6.39 27.70 -14.00
CA GLU A 731 -5.08 27.59 -13.34
C GLU A 731 -4.43 26.21 -13.48
N LYS A 732 -5.14 25.24 -14.04
CA LYS A 732 -4.58 23.90 -14.33
C LYS A 732 -4.35 23.67 -15.84
N ILE A 733 -4.97 24.46 -16.71
CA ILE A 733 -4.89 24.29 -18.16
C ILE A 733 -3.54 24.79 -18.68
N VAL A 734 -2.83 23.93 -19.40
CA VAL A 734 -1.57 24.21 -20.09
C VAL A 734 -1.81 23.94 -21.59
N VAL A 735 -1.62 24.99 -22.43
CA VAL A 735 -1.98 24.97 -23.85
C VAL A 735 -0.85 24.37 -24.68
N GLY A 736 -1.13 23.37 -25.49
CA GLY A 736 -0.17 22.72 -26.37
C GLY A 736 0.24 23.59 -27.57
N LEU A 737 1.55 23.78 -27.72
CA LEU A 737 2.15 24.50 -28.84
C LEU A 737 3.14 23.56 -29.56
N PRO A 738 2.97 23.32 -30.88
CA PRO A 738 3.86 22.43 -31.60
C PRO A 738 5.11 23.16 -32.13
N THR A 739 6.26 22.51 -32.05
CA THR A 739 7.52 22.97 -32.67
C THR A 739 7.77 22.23 -34.00
N TYR A 740 6.68 21.77 -34.64
CA TYR A 740 6.66 21.05 -35.91
C TYR A 740 5.47 21.47 -36.73
N GLY A 741 5.50 21.18 -38.03
CA GLY A 741 4.40 21.44 -38.93
C GLY A 741 3.87 20.18 -39.59
N ARG A 742 2.61 20.25 -40.03
CA ARG A 742 2.01 19.22 -40.86
C ARG A 742 2.11 19.65 -42.33
N SER A 743 2.65 18.76 -43.16
CA SER A 743 3.00 19.08 -44.55
C SER A 743 2.22 18.23 -45.57
N PHE A 744 2.03 18.79 -46.72
CA PHE A 744 1.23 18.19 -47.80
C PHE A 744 1.95 18.33 -49.12
N THR A 745 1.68 17.42 -50.08
CA THR A 745 2.02 17.55 -51.46
C THR A 745 0.78 18.07 -52.21
N LEU A 746 0.85 19.28 -52.75
CA LEU A 746 -0.25 19.94 -53.46
C LEU A 746 -0.63 19.19 -54.74
N ALA A 747 -1.93 19.20 -55.08
CA ALA A 747 -2.41 18.67 -56.35
C ALA A 747 -1.93 19.51 -57.53
N SER A 748 -1.64 20.80 -57.30
CA SER A 748 -1.05 21.73 -58.28
C SER A 748 -0.22 22.77 -57.52
N PRO A 749 0.99 23.11 -57.96
CA PRO A 749 1.80 24.14 -57.30
C PRO A 749 1.24 25.56 -57.42
N ASN A 750 0.15 25.75 -58.20
CA ASN A 750 -0.57 27.02 -58.32
C ASN A 750 -1.78 27.14 -57.37
N LEU A 751 -2.08 26.04 -56.61
CA LEU A 751 -3.17 25.98 -55.61
C LEU A 751 -2.51 25.89 -54.24
N THR A 752 -2.30 27.02 -53.61
CA THR A 752 -1.45 27.13 -52.42
C THR A 752 -2.18 27.67 -51.20
N ASP A 753 -3.49 27.96 -51.31
CA ASP A 753 -4.29 28.54 -50.23
C ASP A 753 -4.83 27.43 -49.30
N ILE A 754 -5.10 27.79 -48.05
CA ILE A 754 -5.73 26.88 -47.09
C ILE A 754 -7.06 26.38 -47.69
N GLY A 755 -7.25 25.05 -47.66
CA GLY A 755 -8.40 24.38 -48.26
C GLY A 755 -8.16 23.85 -49.65
N ASP A 756 -7.03 24.17 -50.30
CA ASP A 756 -6.70 23.67 -51.66
C ASP A 756 -6.40 22.17 -51.64
N PRO A 757 -6.59 21.47 -52.77
CA PRO A 757 -6.43 20.01 -52.83
C PRO A 757 -4.97 19.56 -52.67
N ALA A 758 -4.82 18.52 -51.88
CA ALA A 758 -3.55 17.79 -51.68
C ALA A 758 -3.69 16.33 -52.16
N ILE A 759 -2.60 15.74 -52.60
CA ILE A 759 -2.60 14.37 -53.11
C ILE A 759 -2.06 13.36 -52.08
N LYS A 760 -1.22 13.84 -51.14
CA LYS A 760 -0.58 12.99 -50.08
C LYS A 760 0.12 13.91 -49.09
N GLY A 761 0.68 13.32 -48.08
CA GLY A 761 1.61 14.01 -47.17
C GLY A 761 2.82 14.57 -47.88
N GLY A 762 3.39 15.64 -47.36
CA GLY A 762 4.61 16.23 -47.84
C GLY A 762 5.80 15.28 -47.77
N ASN A 763 6.82 15.58 -48.54
CA ASN A 763 8.06 14.76 -48.55
C ASN A 763 8.70 14.70 -47.15
N PRO A 764 9.20 13.52 -46.76
CA PRO A 764 9.88 13.39 -45.45
C PRO A 764 11.06 14.36 -45.32
N GLY A 765 11.18 14.97 -44.16
CA GLY A 765 12.34 15.77 -43.83
C GLY A 765 13.61 14.92 -43.73
N ILE A 766 14.78 15.54 -43.91
CA ILE A 766 16.08 14.83 -43.92
C ILE A 766 16.45 14.30 -42.51
N TYR A 767 15.91 14.86 -41.45
CA TYR A 767 16.22 14.49 -40.09
C TYR A 767 15.08 13.71 -39.43
N THR A 768 13.85 14.20 -39.57
CA THR A 768 12.67 13.54 -38.95
C THR A 768 12.22 12.29 -39.74
N LYS A 769 12.44 12.26 -41.06
CA LYS A 769 12.21 11.11 -41.94
C LYS A 769 10.76 10.61 -42.00
N GLU A 770 9.79 11.48 -41.68
CA GLU A 770 8.36 11.17 -41.68
C GLU A 770 7.62 11.97 -42.77
N SER A 771 6.87 11.28 -43.62
CA SER A 771 6.00 11.93 -44.60
C SER A 771 4.87 12.71 -43.90
N GLY A 772 4.58 13.93 -44.38
CA GLY A 772 3.53 14.76 -43.82
C GLY A 772 3.91 15.50 -42.52
N PHE A 773 5.19 15.48 -42.17
CA PHE A 773 5.69 15.99 -40.89
C PHE A 773 7.06 16.64 -41.08
N LEU A 774 7.23 17.87 -40.56
CA LEU A 774 8.55 18.57 -40.57
C LEU A 774 8.77 19.25 -39.23
N SER A 775 9.98 19.08 -38.66
CA SER A 775 10.39 19.89 -37.51
C SER A 775 10.57 21.36 -37.89
N PHE A 776 10.51 22.28 -36.94
CA PHE A 776 10.68 23.71 -37.19
C PHE A 776 12.02 23.98 -37.85
N PHE A 777 13.11 23.35 -37.45
CA PHE A 777 14.43 23.58 -38.06
C PHE A 777 14.46 23.09 -39.51
N GLU A 778 13.71 22.04 -39.90
CA GLU A 778 13.57 21.59 -41.30
C GLU A 778 12.75 22.61 -42.14
N ILE A 779 11.68 23.19 -41.52
CA ILE A 779 10.92 24.25 -42.16
C ILE A 779 11.78 25.49 -42.38
N CYS A 780 12.68 25.83 -41.44
CA CYS A 780 13.68 26.89 -41.62
C CYS A 780 14.56 26.64 -42.84
N ASP A 781 15.01 25.44 -43.05
CA ASP A 781 15.83 25.08 -44.23
C ASP A 781 15.02 25.24 -45.51
N MET A 782 13.73 24.86 -45.49
CA MET A 782 12.81 25.06 -46.60
C MET A 782 12.64 26.56 -46.93
N LEU A 783 12.53 27.41 -45.89
CA LEU A 783 12.47 28.87 -46.04
C LEU A 783 13.77 29.45 -46.64
N LYS A 784 14.93 28.95 -46.18
CA LYS A 784 16.25 29.33 -46.74
C LYS A 784 16.38 28.96 -48.23
N MET A 785 15.73 27.88 -48.63
CA MET A 785 15.71 27.43 -50.04
C MET A 785 14.74 28.23 -50.91
N GLY A 786 14.06 29.26 -50.32
CA GLY A 786 13.22 30.18 -51.06
C GLY A 786 11.73 29.87 -51.00
N ALA A 787 11.27 29.13 -50.02
CA ALA A 787 9.84 28.90 -49.83
C ALA A 787 9.11 30.22 -49.54
N THR A 788 7.91 30.37 -50.11
CA THR A 788 7.01 31.51 -49.84
C THR A 788 6.36 31.34 -48.48
N LEU A 789 6.53 32.32 -47.61
CA LEU A 789 5.92 32.37 -46.25
C LEU A 789 4.67 33.23 -46.32
N VAL A 790 3.52 32.72 -45.89
CA VAL A 790 2.23 33.42 -45.85
C VAL A 790 1.74 33.43 -44.40
N TRP A 791 1.27 34.58 -43.92
CA TRP A 791 0.58 34.71 -42.65
C TRP A 791 -0.92 34.71 -42.87
N ASP A 792 -1.62 33.77 -42.19
CA ASP A 792 -3.09 33.74 -42.20
C ASP A 792 -3.65 34.61 -41.07
N ASN A 793 -4.33 35.69 -41.43
CA ASN A 793 -4.89 36.64 -40.45
C ASN A 793 -6.14 36.11 -39.73
N GLU A 794 -6.82 35.11 -40.29
CA GLU A 794 -8.02 34.53 -39.66
C GLU A 794 -7.61 33.53 -38.61
N GLN A 795 -6.70 32.62 -38.95
CA GLN A 795 -6.21 31.56 -38.07
C GLN A 795 -5.08 32.02 -37.13
N MET A 796 -4.45 33.19 -37.42
CA MET A 796 -3.35 33.78 -36.63
C MET A 796 -2.09 32.91 -36.62
N VAL A 797 -1.79 32.23 -37.74
CA VAL A 797 -0.67 31.32 -37.91
C VAL A 797 -0.07 31.42 -39.33
N PRO A 798 1.23 31.00 -39.48
CA PRO A 798 1.86 30.99 -40.82
C PRO A 798 1.75 29.63 -41.51
N TYR A 799 1.81 29.65 -42.83
CA TYR A 799 2.13 28.49 -43.64
C TYR A 799 3.16 28.86 -44.70
N ALA A 800 3.82 27.86 -45.26
CA ALA A 800 4.81 28.08 -46.30
C ALA A 800 4.69 26.99 -47.36
N TYR A 801 5.11 27.38 -48.59
CA TYR A 801 5.14 26.44 -49.70
C TYR A 801 6.35 26.67 -50.61
N LEU A 802 6.82 25.59 -51.27
CA LEU A 802 7.92 25.58 -52.24
C LEU A 802 7.60 24.52 -53.30
N GLY A 803 7.32 24.95 -54.53
CA GLY A 803 6.81 24.08 -55.56
C GLY A 803 5.47 23.45 -55.14
N ASP A 804 5.43 22.12 -55.14
CA ASP A 804 4.25 21.36 -54.72
C ASP A 804 4.24 20.99 -53.20
N GLN A 805 5.23 21.46 -52.45
CA GLN A 805 5.34 21.14 -51.01
C GLN A 805 4.77 22.31 -50.20
N TRP A 806 3.82 22.02 -49.31
CA TRP A 806 3.11 22.97 -48.46
C TRP A 806 3.24 22.51 -47.00
N VAL A 807 3.39 23.46 -46.05
CA VAL A 807 3.46 23.14 -44.62
C VAL A 807 2.76 24.23 -43.80
N GLY A 808 1.84 23.82 -42.94
CA GLY A 808 1.23 24.66 -41.89
C GLY A 808 2.00 24.44 -40.58
N PHE A 809 2.46 25.50 -39.95
CA PHE A 809 3.39 25.41 -38.81
C PHE A 809 3.25 26.64 -37.91
N ASP A 810 3.93 26.60 -36.78
CA ASP A 810 4.03 27.75 -35.90
C ASP A 810 5.43 28.39 -35.97
N ASP A 811 5.49 29.71 -35.87
CA ASP A 811 6.71 30.52 -35.85
C ASP A 811 6.76 31.38 -34.56
N PRO A 812 7.83 32.16 -34.31
CA PRO A 812 7.88 33.00 -33.11
C PRO A 812 6.73 34.00 -32.98
N ARG A 813 6.19 34.50 -34.13
CA ARG A 813 5.03 35.41 -34.15
C ARG A 813 3.75 34.73 -33.67
N SER A 814 3.43 33.53 -34.21
CA SER A 814 2.24 32.79 -33.82
C SER A 814 2.32 32.30 -32.36
N PHE A 815 3.50 31.87 -31.89
CA PHE A 815 3.73 31.50 -30.48
C PHE A 815 3.42 32.68 -29.55
N LYS A 816 3.91 33.88 -29.90
CA LYS A 816 3.61 35.10 -29.15
C LYS A 816 2.10 35.41 -29.15
N VAL A 817 1.43 35.33 -30.31
CA VAL A 817 -0.02 35.58 -30.44
C VAL A 817 -0.79 34.59 -29.54
N LYS A 818 -0.46 33.31 -29.59
CA LYS A 818 -1.10 32.26 -28.78
C LYS A 818 -0.86 32.50 -27.29
N THR A 819 0.35 32.95 -26.93
CA THR A 819 0.70 33.27 -25.51
C THR A 819 -0.12 34.47 -25.04
N GLN A 820 -0.27 35.52 -25.86
CA GLN A 820 -1.11 36.70 -25.54
C GLN A 820 -2.58 36.30 -25.35
N TRP A 821 -3.12 35.47 -26.25
CA TRP A 821 -4.46 34.90 -26.12
C TRP A 821 -4.62 34.11 -24.79
N LEU A 822 -3.67 33.25 -24.47
CA LEU A 822 -3.64 32.46 -23.25
C LEU A 822 -3.67 33.34 -21.99
N LYS A 823 -2.89 34.44 -21.97
CA LYS A 823 -2.88 35.41 -20.86
C LYS A 823 -4.24 36.08 -20.66
N GLN A 824 -4.88 36.48 -21.79
CA GLN A 824 -6.22 37.07 -21.76
C GLN A 824 -7.25 36.08 -21.23
N ALA A 825 -7.08 34.79 -21.52
CA ALA A 825 -7.96 33.73 -21.05
C ALA A 825 -7.66 33.30 -19.60
N GLY A 826 -6.59 33.82 -18.98
CA GLY A 826 -6.22 33.50 -17.58
C GLY A 826 -5.72 32.08 -17.39
N LEU A 827 -5.01 31.50 -18.38
CA LEU A 827 -4.60 30.08 -18.33
C LEU A 827 -3.23 29.89 -17.70
N SER A 828 -2.94 28.64 -17.28
CA SER A 828 -1.78 28.27 -16.47
C SER A 828 -0.44 28.39 -17.18
N GLY A 829 -0.40 28.21 -18.50
CA GLY A 829 0.86 28.23 -19.22
C GLY A 829 0.82 27.47 -20.53
N ILE A 830 2.01 27.16 -21.03
CA ILE A 830 2.21 26.48 -22.33
C ILE A 830 2.85 25.11 -22.17
N MET A 831 2.49 24.21 -23.08
CA MET A 831 3.14 22.90 -23.22
C MET A 831 3.73 22.78 -24.63
N ILE A 832 4.95 22.32 -24.73
CA ILE A 832 5.73 22.25 -25.99
C ILE A 832 5.86 20.76 -26.41
N TRP A 833 5.30 20.43 -27.55
CA TRP A 833 5.57 19.16 -28.23
C TRP A 833 6.38 19.43 -29.51
N SER A 834 7.67 19.17 -29.50
CA SER A 834 8.58 18.82 -28.42
C SER A 834 9.85 19.69 -28.53
N ILE A 835 10.59 19.76 -27.44
CA ILE A 835 11.77 20.64 -27.32
C ILE A 835 12.83 20.38 -28.40
N ASP A 836 12.95 19.14 -28.84
CA ASP A 836 13.93 18.63 -29.80
C ASP A 836 13.61 19.00 -31.26
N MET A 837 12.45 19.63 -31.51
CA MET A 837 12.04 20.02 -32.86
C MET A 837 12.03 21.54 -33.08
N ASP A 838 12.26 22.34 -32.02
CA ASP A 838 12.60 23.77 -32.18
C ASP A 838 14.06 23.88 -32.68
N ASP A 839 14.48 25.06 -33.13
CA ASP A 839 15.87 25.30 -33.60
C ASP A 839 16.84 25.33 -32.37
N PHE A 840 17.14 24.15 -31.87
CA PHE A 840 18.03 24.00 -30.69
C PHE A 840 19.50 24.34 -30.96
N SER A 841 19.89 24.34 -32.23
CA SER A 841 21.24 24.70 -32.67
C SER A 841 21.42 26.21 -32.84
N GLY A 842 20.34 26.93 -33.12
CA GLY A 842 20.33 28.35 -33.51
C GLY A 842 20.71 28.59 -34.96
N SER A 843 20.74 27.56 -35.77
CA SER A 843 21.14 27.63 -37.18
C SER A 843 20.15 28.35 -38.05
N CYS A 844 18.90 28.39 -37.61
CA CYS A 844 17.80 29.03 -38.34
C CYS A 844 17.82 30.56 -38.18
N MET A 845 17.71 31.01 -36.96
CA MET A 845 17.43 32.41 -36.59
C MET A 845 18.54 33.08 -35.76
N GLY A 846 19.68 32.37 -35.60
CA GLY A 846 20.80 32.89 -34.78
C GLY A 846 20.56 32.84 -33.27
N GLN A 847 19.44 32.24 -32.87
CA GLN A 847 19.09 32.08 -31.45
C GLN A 847 18.60 30.65 -31.24
N LYS A 848 19.08 30.02 -30.20
CA LYS A 848 18.61 28.67 -29.79
C LYS A 848 17.17 28.75 -29.27
N PHE A 849 16.36 27.79 -29.62
CA PHE A 849 14.97 27.63 -29.21
C PHE A 849 14.12 28.91 -29.43
N PRO A 850 14.07 29.44 -30.68
CA PRO A 850 13.40 30.71 -30.94
C PRO A 850 11.90 30.68 -30.64
N LEU A 851 11.22 29.54 -30.87
CA LEU A 851 9.75 29.41 -30.62
C LEU A 851 9.51 29.44 -29.09
N ILE A 852 10.20 28.59 -28.34
CA ILE A 852 10.01 28.47 -26.88
C ILE A 852 10.38 29.81 -26.22
N ASN A 853 11.48 30.44 -26.64
CA ASN A 853 11.91 31.73 -26.09
C ASN A 853 10.92 32.87 -26.42
N ALA A 854 10.29 32.87 -27.59
CA ALA A 854 9.27 33.85 -27.93
C ALA A 854 8.08 33.79 -26.97
N ALA A 855 7.58 32.58 -26.70
CA ALA A 855 6.47 32.37 -25.74
C ALA A 855 6.90 32.70 -24.31
N LYS A 856 8.07 32.18 -23.87
CA LYS A 856 8.58 32.37 -22.51
C LYS A 856 8.79 33.87 -22.20
N ASN A 857 9.37 34.63 -23.14
CA ASN A 857 9.59 36.06 -22.96
C ASN A 857 8.27 36.83 -22.87
N ASP A 858 7.24 36.40 -23.58
CA ASP A 858 5.90 37.02 -23.51
C ASP A 858 5.17 36.70 -22.18
N LEU A 859 5.54 35.59 -21.51
CA LEU A 859 4.97 35.23 -20.19
C LEU A 859 5.59 36.02 -19.03
N LYS A 860 6.68 36.75 -19.22
CA LYS A 860 7.30 37.59 -18.17
C LYS A 860 6.26 38.58 -17.61
N GLY A 861 6.17 38.66 -16.28
CA GLY A 861 5.21 39.52 -15.57
C GLY A 861 3.77 39.03 -15.55
N TYR A 862 3.47 37.89 -16.18
CA TYR A 862 2.15 37.26 -16.13
C TYR A 862 2.04 36.38 -14.90
N TYR A 863 0.99 36.57 -14.09
CA TYR A 863 0.69 35.79 -12.89
C TYR A 863 -0.66 35.12 -13.02
N VAL A 864 -0.66 33.82 -12.77
CA VAL A 864 -1.86 32.97 -12.75
C VAL A 864 -2.43 32.98 -11.33
N GLU A 865 -3.69 33.35 -11.18
CA GLU A 865 -4.37 33.35 -9.89
C GLU A 865 -4.66 31.89 -9.48
N ASN A 866 -4.57 31.60 -8.17
CA ASN A 866 -4.94 30.33 -7.57
C ASN A 866 -4.08 29.13 -7.97
N ILE A 867 -2.90 29.32 -8.58
CA ILE A 867 -1.92 28.24 -8.69
C ILE A 867 -1.53 27.83 -7.26
N ASP A 868 -1.59 26.54 -6.97
CA ASP A 868 -1.19 25.99 -5.66
C ASP A 868 0.34 26.07 -5.52
N GLU A 869 0.82 27.19 -4.98
CA GLU A 869 2.24 27.43 -4.73
C GLU A 869 2.75 26.72 -3.47
N THR A 870 1.85 26.20 -2.64
CA THR A 870 2.24 25.54 -1.38
C THR A 870 3.12 24.31 -1.59
N ILE A 871 3.03 23.68 -2.74
CA ILE A 871 3.86 22.51 -3.10
C ILE A 871 5.27 22.93 -3.51
N ALA A 872 5.43 24.14 -4.07
CA ALA A 872 6.73 24.65 -4.54
C ALA A 872 7.49 25.42 -3.47
N ASN A 873 6.82 26.08 -2.53
CA ASN A 873 7.40 27.07 -1.62
C ASN A 873 7.70 26.55 -0.20
N THR A 874 7.18 25.41 0.21
CA THR A 874 7.50 24.81 1.51
C THR A 874 8.95 24.37 1.64
N LEU A 875 9.67 24.27 0.53
CA LEU A 875 11.08 23.89 0.51
C LEU A 875 12.06 25.08 0.41
N SER A 876 11.58 26.27 0.01
CA SER A 876 12.49 27.42 -0.20
C SER A 876 12.60 28.37 0.99
N THR A 877 11.70 28.25 1.98
CA THR A 877 11.68 29.17 3.11
C THR A 877 12.30 28.65 4.41
N LYS A 878 12.81 27.41 4.40
CA LYS A 878 13.43 26.84 5.61
C LYS A 878 14.95 26.58 5.51
N SER A 879 15.64 27.14 4.52
CA SER A 879 17.09 26.92 4.41
C SER A 879 17.98 28.13 4.68
N GLU A 880 17.43 29.24 5.16
CA GLU A 880 18.26 30.38 5.60
C GLU A 880 17.89 30.79 7.02
N ASN A 881 18.87 30.64 7.90
CA ASN A 881 18.91 31.02 9.31
C ASN A 881 18.40 30.01 10.33
N ASN A 882 19.11 28.89 10.49
CA ASN A 882 19.13 28.25 11.79
C ASN A 882 20.54 27.67 12.04
N LYS A 883 21.37 28.44 12.73
CA LYS A 883 22.68 27.98 13.21
C LYS A 883 22.61 27.10 14.47
N ASP A 884 21.38 26.82 14.96
CA ASP A 884 21.17 26.05 16.18
C ASP A 884 20.34 24.78 15.95
N GLU A 885 20.68 24.02 14.92
CA GLU A 885 19.98 22.76 14.63
C GLU A 885 20.44 21.64 15.59
N VAL A 886 19.49 21.02 16.29
CA VAL A 886 19.77 19.85 17.14
C VAL A 886 20.30 18.72 16.24
N LYS A 887 21.53 18.31 16.45
CA LYS A 887 22.18 17.20 15.74
C LYS A 887 22.10 15.94 16.58
N CYS A 888 21.62 14.85 15.98
CA CYS A 888 21.59 13.54 16.60
C CYS A 888 22.86 12.76 16.24
N ASP A 889 23.53 12.21 17.22
CA ASP A 889 24.81 11.52 17.07
C ASP A 889 24.66 10.01 16.92
N GLU A 890 25.62 9.37 16.24
CA GLU A 890 25.60 7.93 15.92
C GLU A 890 25.89 6.98 17.09
N ALA A 891 26.20 7.49 18.27
CA ALA A 891 26.71 6.67 19.37
C ALA A 891 25.61 5.84 20.06
N ASP A 892 25.75 4.52 19.95
CA ASP A 892 25.19 3.48 20.82
C ASP A 892 23.67 3.32 20.95
N GLY A 893 22.88 3.72 19.95
CA GLY A 893 21.45 3.37 19.88
C GLY A 893 20.58 3.83 21.05
N HIS A 894 21.08 4.71 21.90
CA HIS A 894 20.32 5.29 23.00
C HIS A 894 19.40 6.41 22.48
N ILE A 895 18.22 6.49 23.08
CA ILE A 895 17.28 7.58 22.81
C ILE A 895 17.68 8.78 23.65
N SER A 896 17.89 9.94 23.03
CA SER A 896 18.14 11.21 23.74
C SER A 896 17.02 12.20 23.44
N TYR A 897 16.78 13.11 24.38
CA TYR A 897 15.72 14.12 24.26
C TYR A 897 16.35 15.53 24.32
N HIS A 898 15.83 16.43 23.49
CA HIS A 898 16.30 17.81 23.41
C HIS A 898 15.08 18.75 23.35
N LYS A 899 15.13 19.86 24.05
CA LYS A 899 14.04 20.84 24.00
C LYS A 899 14.04 21.59 22.66
N ASP A 900 12.85 21.96 22.19
CA ASP A 900 12.72 22.94 21.11
C ASP A 900 12.95 24.33 21.71
N LYS A 901 13.91 25.07 21.17
CA LYS A 901 14.28 26.41 21.67
C LYS A 901 13.23 27.47 21.35
N ASN A 902 12.34 27.18 20.39
CA ASN A 902 11.36 28.13 19.86
C ASN A 902 9.93 27.83 20.30
N ASP A 903 9.67 26.60 20.77
CA ASP A 903 8.30 26.17 21.14
C ASP A 903 8.38 25.21 22.33
N CYS A 904 8.01 25.70 23.49
CA CYS A 904 7.99 24.94 24.74
C CYS A 904 7.04 23.73 24.72
N THR A 905 6.03 23.71 23.83
CA THR A 905 5.11 22.59 23.71
C THR A 905 5.64 21.47 22.81
N MET A 906 6.86 21.65 22.26
CA MET A 906 7.50 20.71 21.35
C MET A 906 8.88 20.31 21.87
N TYR A 907 9.34 19.09 21.47
CA TYR A 907 10.69 18.61 21.79
C TYR A 907 11.23 17.73 20.67
N PHE A 908 12.54 17.53 20.65
CA PHE A 908 13.19 16.60 19.73
C PHE A 908 13.60 15.34 20.45
N MET A 909 13.25 14.20 19.87
CA MET A 909 13.71 12.88 20.30
C MET A 909 14.70 12.36 19.23
N CYS A 910 15.90 12.02 19.66
CA CYS A 910 16.92 11.43 18.79
C CYS A 910 17.00 9.91 19.01
N GLU A 911 16.86 9.14 17.94
CA GLU A 911 17.07 7.68 17.92
C GLU A 911 18.23 7.40 16.96
N GLY A 912 19.44 7.30 17.48
CA GLY A 912 20.65 7.28 16.65
C GLY A 912 20.76 8.58 15.86
N THR A 913 20.95 8.51 14.55
CA THR A 913 21.03 9.69 13.66
C THR A 913 19.66 10.27 13.29
N ARG A 914 18.54 9.63 13.70
CA ARG A 914 17.18 10.07 13.35
C ARG A 914 16.63 11.04 14.39
N ARG A 915 16.13 12.17 13.92
CA ARG A 915 15.51 13.21 14.74
C ARG A 915 13.98 13.20 14.52
N HIS A 916 13.25 13.11 15.61
CA HIS A 916 11.78 13.18 15.64
C HIS A 916 11.37 14.45 16.38
N HIS A 917 10.53 15.29 15.77
CA HIS A 917 9.99 16.50 16.40
C HIS A 917 8.61 16.15 16.94
N MET A 918 8.46 16.16 18.26
CA MET A 918 7.32 15.61 19.00
C MET A 918 6.56 16.67 19.78
N PRO A 919 5.21 16.68 19.78
CA PRO A 919 4.44 17.57 20.64
C PRO A 919 4.25 16.99 22.04
N CYS A 920 4.22 17.84 23.02
CA CYS A 920 3.71 17.48 24.34
C CYS A 920 2.16 17.37 24.30
N PRO A 921 1.55 16.55 25.16
CA PRO A 921 0.09 16.55 25.32
C PRO A 921 -0.43 17.97 25.64
N GLN A 922 -1.70 18.19 25.33
CA GLN A 922 -2.35 19.49 25.47
C GLN A 922 -2.13 20.10 26.87
N ASN A 923 -1.72 21.35 26.88
CA ASN A 923 -1.43 22.17 28.07
C ASN A 923 -0.14 21.81 28.83
N LEU A 924 0.70 20.90 28.28
CA LEU A 924 2.01 20.56 28.85
C LEU A 924 3.14 21.14 28.00
N VAL A 925 4.29 21.39 28.66
CA VAL A 925 5.54 21.85 28.04
C VAL A 925 6.68 20.87 28.36
N PHE A 926 7.70 20.83 27.50
CA PHE A 926 8.78 19.84 27.65
C PHE A 926 9.80 20.26 28.73
N ASN A 927 9.91 19.45 29.79
CA ASN A 927 10.85 19.61 30.87
C ASN A 927 12.12 18.81 30.56
N ILE A 928 13.16 19.50 30.08
CA ILE A 928 14.45 18.89 29.67
C ILE A 928 15.22 18.29 30.87
N LYS A 929 14.98 18.78 32.09
CA LYS A 929 15.67 18.28 33.30
C LYS A 929 15.17 16.87 33.66
N GLU A 930 13.88 16.60 33.45
CA GLU A 930 13.23 15.32 33.74
C GLU A 930 12.99 14.45 32.49
N ASN A 931 13.19 15.01 31.28
CA ASN A 931 12.92 14.37 29.97
C ASN A 931 11.47 13.92 29.81
N VAL A 932 10.52 14.72 30.33
CA VAL A 932 9.07 14.47 30.25
C VAL A 932 8.33 15.76 29.90
N CYS A 933 7.07 15.61 29.43
CA CYS A 933 6.16 16.75 29.32
C CYS A 933 5.53 17.02 30.69
N ASP A 934 5.60 18.25 31.16
CA ASP A 934 5.22 18.66 32.51
C ASP A 934 4.38 19.95 32.46
N TRP A 935 3.77 20.33 33.57
CA TRP A 935 2.99 21.56 33.64
C TRP A 935 3.87 22.80 33.49
N PRO A 936 3.41 23.87 32.80
CA PRO A 936 4.25 25.06 32.58
C PRO A 936 4.83 25.70 33.86
N GLU A 937 4.13 25.60 34.96
CA GLU A 937 4.57 26.11 36.26
C GLU A 937 5.79 25.36 36.84
N ASN A 938 6.04 24.15 36.36
CA ASN A 938 7.18 23.31 36.76
C ASN A 938 8.43 23.52 35.87
N VAL A 939 8.28 24.27 34.76
CA VAL A 939 9.36 24.53 33.79
C VAL A 939 9.62 26.05 33.72
N GLU A 940 10.53 26.49 34.52
CA GLU A 940 10.83 27.93 34.78
C GLU A 940 11.04 28.76 33.48
N GLU A 941 11.62 28.15 32.45
CA GLU A 941 11.92 28.77 31.16
C GLU A 941 10.67 28.93 30.26
N CYS A 942 9.60 28.18 30.53
CA CYS A 942 8.37 28.17 29.74
C CYS A 942 7.20 28.87 30.42
N ALA A 943 7.35 29.21 31.71
CA ALA A 943 6.29 29.81 32.52
C ALA A 943 5.83 31.20 32.00
N THR A 944 6.75 31.92 31.31
CA THR A 944 6.48 33.25 30.76
C THR A 944 5.97 33.25 29.32
N ALA A 945 6.16 32.15 28.58
CA ALA A 945 5.84 32.06 27.16
C ALA A 945 4.31 31.94 26.90
N LEU A 946 3.58 31.34 27.82
CA LEU A 946 2.11 31.11 27.68
C LEU A 946 1.24 32.24 28.26
N LEU A 947 1.84 33.17 29.00
CA LEU A 947 1.13 34.32 29.58
C LEU A 947 1.10 35.54 28.66
N GLY A 948 1.73 35.46 27.46
CA GLY A 948 1.92 36.59 26.56
C GLY A 948 0.84 36.90 25.54
N ASN A 949 -0.26 36.15 25.49
CA ASN A 949 -1.34 36.38 24.51
C ASN A 949 -2.73 36.59 25.16
N GLY A 950 -2.81 37.58 26.04
CA GLY A 950 -4.08 38.06 26.57
C GLY A 950 -4.14 39.56 26.41
N ASP A 951 -5.01 40.03 25.60
CA ASP A 951 -5.55 41.36 25.32
C ASP A 951 -4.90 42.60 25.96
N ASN A 952 -4.24 43.37 25.13
CA ASN A 952 -4.02 44.80 25.37
C ASN A 952 -5.25 45.60 24.88
N ASN A 953 -6.20 45.93 25.81
CA ASN A 953 -7.09 47.06 25.58
C ASN A 953 -7.57 47.62 26.94
N GLY A 954 -7.23 48.78 27.17
CA GLY A 954 -8.01 49.77 27.96
C GLY A 954 -7.53 50.20 29.31
N ASN A 955 -6.94 51.35 29.37
CA ASN A 955 -6.99 52.40 30.36
C ASN A 955 -7.63 52.04 31.73
N ASP A 956 -7.02 52.28 32.83
CA ASP A 956 -6.89 53.59 33.46
C ASP A 956 -6.29 53.48 34.90
N LYS A 957 -5.73 54.52 35.29
CA LYS A 957 -5.09 55.01 36.52
C LYS A 957 -5.56 54.53 37.91
N SER A 958 -4.56 54.50 38.74
CA SER A 958 -4.48 55.03 40.13
C SER A 958 -4.67 54.03 41.30
N THR A 959 -3.70 54.14 42.05
CA THR A 959 -3.21 53.90 43.40
C THR A 959 -2.51 52.63 43.68
#